data_b10824c76e25ddd0dbd90e9745d92724
#
_entry.id   b10824c76e25ddd0dbd90e9745d92724
#
_cell.length_a   1.000
_cell.length_b   1.000
_cell.length_c   1.000
_cell.angle_alpha   90.00
_cell.angle_beta   90.00
_cell.angle_gamma   90.00
#
_symmetry.space_group_name_H-M   'P 1'
#
loop_
_entity.id
_entity.type
_entity.pdbx_description
1 polymer ?
#
loop_
_entity_poly.entity_id
_entity_poly.type
_entity_poly.pdbx_seq_one_letter_code
_entity_poly.pdbx_strand_id
1 'polypeptide(L)'
;MKNLFSALISVVLVVLICSCKNFSSKFLGFANLTAFPVTANYNVIPLPDSIVLSNQKQFKFTGRLPIFYKESDSLKREAEFLREYVQDITNDKHKVKTFTSMKDAGIYLCVDRNKCPKAESYVIDIDSSKIVVTGGDAAGVFYGIQTLRKSIPADEVIDVVLFPSGRVSDYPQFSYRGMHLDVSRHFMTLDSVKRYIDMMAMHNINKFHWHLTDDQGWRIEIDKYPKLTKVGAWRSGTVLGRNTNKYDNVKHGGFYTKAQLRELVEYAAERHITVIPEFDLPGHTQSLLAAYPQFGCTGGPYEVWKRWGVTDEVVCAGNEEAMQCLEDILNEIMDIFPSEIIHIGGDECPKTRWHECPKCQAKIKELHIKASGGFSPEDYLQSYVMNRMEKVVKARGRKIIGWDEVLDGNISQSAMIMSWRGTEGGIKAANNGHDVVMTPGDYLYFSQGQSLEPEKEPVFADGYLPVERVYSFNPMPDELSDEAKKHIVGVQANIWSEYIPYFKHAEYDALPRMAALAELQWCRPEKRDYKQFVDRCFRMADLYEVYNYNYATHIFDLQVDIKPDFSNKCITVNMSKFGAGDIYYTFDGSEPDDKAHRYSKPVEIRENTKFWARLIRKDGETDDYKCEFDFSKASMKPVKLKTPPHQNYSYAGAPTLVDGLHGNSNYRTGRWIGFWGTPLEATVDFQSPTEVSSVKFSSIIHINDWIYNPKSCVVMVSNDGKTFRKVASDDYPLAPFDSQNSIEKYELDFDQVKTRYVKVIITGHQLPETHTGYGYPAWLFVDEIEID
;
A
#
# COMPACT_ATOMS: atom_id res chain seq x y z
N MET A 1 -27.42 22.16 46.19
CA MET A 1 -27.28 22.26 44.71
C MET A 1 -25.90 22.72 44.23
N LYS A 2 -25.13 23.54 44.95
CA LYS A 2 -23.77 23.92 44.49
C LYS A 2 -22.70 22.80 44.54
N ASN A 3 -22.83 21.83 45.46
CA ASN A 3 -21.88 20.73 45.61
C ASN A 3 -22.11 19.56 44.62
N LEU A 4 -23.32 19.46 44.02
CA LEU A 4 -23.57 18.47 42.95
C LEU A 4 -23.03 18.93 41.58
N PHE A 5 -22.99 20.24 41.32
CA PHE A 5 -22.49 20.78 40.06
C PHE A 5 -20.92 20.70 39.96
N SER A 6 -20.23 20.84 41.09
CA SER A 6 -18.78 20.70 41.18
C SER A 6 -18.32 19.23 40.97
N ALA A 7 -19.12 18.28 41.50
CA ALA A 7 -18.83 16.84 41.30
C ALA A 7 -19.10 16.38 39.85
N LEU A 8 -20.14 16.94 39.20
CA LEU A 8 -20.42 16.63 37.79
C LEU A 8 -19.38 17.19 36.83
N ILE A 9 -18.84 18.38 37.07
CA ILE A 9 -17.78 18.96 36.25
C ILE A 9 -16.47 18.19 36.41
N SER A 10 -16.16 17.70 37.62
CA SER A 10 -14.96 16.87 37.85
C SER A 10 -15.09 15.48 37.22
N VAL A 11 -16.28 14.88 37.17
CA VAL A 11 -16.53 13.59 36.52
C VAL A 11 -16.52 13.73 35.00
N VAL A 12 -17.06 14.83 34.44
CA VAL A 12 -17.01 15.09 32.99
C VAL A 12 -15.59 15.41 32.53
N LEU A 13 -14.76 16.09 33.36
CA LEU A 13 -13.34 16.30 33.03
C LEU A 13 -12.55 15.00 33.10
N VAL A 14 -12.82 14.09 34.02
CA VAL A 14 -12.15 12.78 34.12
C VAL A 14 -12.62 11.83 33.02
N VAL A 15 -13.86 11.87 32.56
CA VAL A 15 -14.34 11.07 31.43
C VAL A 15 -13.84 11.59 30.08
N LEU A 16 -13.62 12.91 29.94
CA LEU A 16 -12.96 13.50 28.75
C LEU A 16 -11.45 13.21 28.71
N ILE A 17 -10.81 12.99 29.86
CA ILE A 17 -9.38 12.60 29.91
C ILE A 17 -9.20 11.09 29.69
N CYS A 18 -10.20 10.26 30.00
CA CYS A 18 -10.14 8.80 29.77
C CYS A 18 -10.53 8.36 28.34
N SER A 19 -11.13 9.22 27.51
CA SER A 19 -11.47 8.90 26.12
C SER A 19 -10.44 9.39 25.09
N CYS A 20 -9.35 10.04 25.54
CA CYS A 20 -8.20 10.42 24.71
C CYS A 20 -6.95 9.67 25.17
N LYS A 21 -6.93 8.36 25.04
CA LYS A 21 -5.72 7.54 25.23
C LYS A 21 -4.82 7.53 24.01
N ASN A 22 -4.55 8.70 23.41
CA ASN A 22 -3.45 8.89 22.46
C ASN A 22 -3.11 10.40 22.33
N PHE A 23 -3.23 11.17 23.41
CA PHE A 23 -2.56 12.45 23.47
C PHE A 23 -1.19 12.18 24.09
N SER A 24 -0.14 12.29 23.29
CA SER A 24 1.23 12.12 23.76
C SER A 24 1.46 12.98 25.00
N SER A 25 2.02 12.38 26.02
CA SER A 25 2.42 13.02 27.30
C SER A 25 3.45 14.16 27.09
N LYS A 26 3.88 14.42 25.88
CA LYS A 26 4.82 15.49 25.49
C LYS A 26 4.25 16.92 25.68
N PHE A 27 2.94 17.11 25.74
CA PHE A 27 2.32 18.47 25.79
C PHE A 27 1.98 19.01 27.19
N LEU A 28 2.11 18.24 28.26
CA LEU A 28 1.71 18.67 29.61
C LEU A 28 2.88 18.88 30.61
N GLY A 29 4.13 18.96 30.14
CA GLY A 29 5.32 19.06 31.01
C GLY A 29 6.24 20.27 30.81
N PHE A 30 5.86 21.30 30.07
CA PHE A 30 6.75 22.43 29.72
C PHE A 30 6.93 23.50 30.78
N ALA A 31 7.24 23.13 32.01
CA ALA A 31 7.79 24.08 32.98
C ALA A 31 9.17 23.55 33.41
N ASN A 32 10.25 24.08 32.84
CA ASN A 32 11.68 23.90 33.18
C ASN A 32 12.47 22.79 32.46
N LEU A 33 12.28 22.57 31.17
CA LEU A 33 13.27 21.83 30.37
C LEU A 33 14.32 22.82 29.85
N THR A 34 15.58 22.66 30.27
CA THR A 34 16.73 23.32 29.65
C THR A 34 16.90 22.74 28.25
N ALA A 35 16.62 23.55 27.24
CA ALA A 35 16.81 23.14 25.84
C ALA A 35 18.31 22.92 25.59
N PHE A 36 18.65 21.77 25.00
CA PHE A 36 20.03 21.44 24.65
C PHE A 36 20.26 21.68 23.15
N PRO A 37 21.48 22.03 22.73
CA PRO A 37 21.82 22.09 21.33
C PRO A 37 21.78 20.71 20.71
N VAL A 38 21.05 20.55 19.59
CA VAL A 38 20.97 19.30 18.81
C VAL A 38 21.90 19.37 17.60
N THR A 39 22.46 18.24 17.19
CA THR A 39 23.30 18.15 16.00
C THR A 39 22.50 17.59 14.83
N ALA A 40 22.52 18.32 13.70
CA ALA A 40 21.90 17.88 12.45
C ALA A 40 22.55 16.58 11.94
N ASN A 41 21.72 15.67 11.46
CA ASN A 41 22.13 14.38 10.93
C ASN A 41 21.55 14.17 9.53
N TYR A 42 22.42 14.12 8.52
CA TYR A 42 22.03 13.99 7.12
C TYR A 42 21.77 12.56 6.64
N ASN A 43 21.75 11.60 7.55
CA ASN A 43 21.24 10.25 7.27
C ASN A 43 19.70 10.29 7.26
N VAL A 44 19.12 10.82 6.18
CA VAL A 44 17.70 11.13 5.99
C VAL A 44 17.08 10.29 4.87
N ILE A 45 15.77 10.37 4.67
CA ILE A 45 15.03 9.73 3.56
C ILE A 45 14.54 10.81 2.58
N PRO A 46 14.83 10.70 1.25
CA PRO A 46 15.82 9.80 0.64
C PRO A 46 17.24 10.06 1.12
N LEU A 47 18.09 9.01 1.08
CA LEU A 47 19.49 9.15 1.45
C LEU A 47 20.26 9.96 0.40
N PRO A 48 20.94 11.06 0.76
CA PRO A 48 21.74 11.85 -0.18
C PRO A 48 22.86 11.03 -0.83
N ASP A 49 23.17 11.35 -2.10
CA ASP A 49 24.20 10.66 -2.89
C ASP A 49 25.59 10.77 -2.26
N SER A 50 25.93 11.94 -1.69
CA SER A 50 27.21 12.15 -1.03
C SER A 50 27.07 13.04 0.21
N ILE A 51 27.67 12.55 1.30
CA ILE A 51 27.72 13.24 2.60
C ILE A 51 29.18 13.26 3.05
N VAL A 52 29.81 14.43 3.04
CA VAL A 52 31.20 14.63 3.47
C VAL A 52 31.24 15.74 4.52
N LEU A 53 31.22 15.36 5.79
CA LEU A 53 31.10 16.28 6.93
C LEU A 53 32.25 16.12 7.90
N SER A 54 32.49 17.18 8.68
CA SER A 54 33.47 17.21 9.76
C SER A 54 32.86 17.85 11.01
N ASN A 55 33.00 17.18 12.14
CA ASN A 55 32.53 17.69 13.44
C ASN A 55 33.49 18.67 14.09
N GLN A 56 34.66 18.97 13.49
CA GLN A 56 35.66 19.89 14.04
C GLN A 56 35.17 21.34 14.05
N LYS A 57 34.29 21.69 13.07
CA LYS A 57 33.65 23.02 12.97
C LYS A 57 32.17 22.81 12.69
N GLN A 58 31.32 23.58 13.36
CA GLN A 58 29.87 23.51 13.19
C GLN A 58 29.30 24.91 12.99
N PHE A 59 28.27 25.03 12.16
CA PHE A 59 27.46 26.21 12.07
C PHE A 59 26.37 26.13 13.15
N LYS A 60 26.35 27.17 14.00
CA LYS A 60 25.34 27.31 15.05
C LYS A 60 24.14 28.09 14.53
N PHE A 61 23.03 27.40 14.29
CA PHE A 61 21.81 28.03 13.83
C PHE A 61 20.84 28.25 15.00
N THR A 62 20.36 29.49 15.10
CA THR A 62 19.44 29.93 16.17
C THR A 62 18.37 30.82 15.56
N GLY A 63 17.23 31.04 16.26
CA GLY A 63 16.08 31.81 15.79
C GLY A 63 16.34 33.27 15.39
N ARG A 64 17.55 33.78 15.60
CA ARG A 64 17.95 35.13 15.20
C ARG A 64 18.58 35.20 13.81
N LEU A 65 19.03 34.07 13.27
CA LEU A 65 19.70 34.01 11.98
C LEU A 65 18.71 34.07 10.85
N PRO A 66 18.95 34.90 9.80
CA PRO A 66 18.03 34.98 8.67
C PRO A 66 18.23 33.84 7.67
N ILE A 67 17.17 33.59 6.88
CA ILE A 67 17.20 32.82 5.65
C ILE A 67 17.25 33.82 4.48
N PHE A 68 18.25 33.67 3.63
CA PHE A 68 18.48 34.56 2.50
C PHE A 68 18.17 33.83 1.19
N TYR A 69 17.57 34.53 0.24
CA TYR A 69 17.39 34.05 -1.13
C TYR A 69 17.89 35.06 -2.15
N LYS A 70 18.38 34.58 -3.28
CA LYS A 70 18.79 35.43 -4.39
C LYS A 70 17.55 35.81 -5.20
N GLU A 71 17.29 37.12 -5.26
CA GLU A 71 16.04 37.65 -5.86
C GLU A 71 15.91 37.28 -7.34
N SER A 72 17.02 37.35 -8.10
CA SER A 72 17.06 36.97 -9.52
C SER A 72 16.70 35.50 -9.80
N ASP A 73 16.75 34.65 -8.79
CA ASP A 73 16.48 33.22 -8.93
C ASP A 73 15.02 32.89 -8.57
N SER A 74 14.21 33.87 -8.19
CA SER A 74 12.78 33.73 -7.83
C SER A 74 12.49 32.73 -6.67
N LEU A 75 13.42 32.60 -5.71
CA LEU A 75 13.40 31.61 -4.64
C LEU A 75 12.70 32.08 -3.35
N LYS A 76 11.83 33.09 -3.43
CA LYS A 76 11.12 33.59 -2.24
C LYS A 76 10.29 32.53 -1.56
N ARG A 77 9.55 31.74 -2.35
CA ARG A 77 8.65 30.69 -1.81
C ARG A 77 9.42 29.55 -1.13
N GLU A 78 10.55 29.14 -1.70
CA GLU A 78 11.45 28.15 -1.13
C GLU A 78 12.04 28.64 0.21
N ALA A 79 12.38 29.94 0.31
CA ALA A 79 12.84 30.51 1.55
C ALA A 79 11.74 30.56 2.63
N GLU A 80 10.50 30.85 2.24
CA GLU A 80 9.36 30.80 3.14
C GLU A 80 9.07 29.34 3.59
N PHE A 81 9.15 28.35 2.70
CA PHE A 81 9.04 26.94 3.09
C PHE A 81 10.10 26.52 4.10
N LEU A 82 11.37 26.91 3.89
CA LEU A 82 12.41 26.58 4.85
C LEU A 82 12.12 27.22 6.21
N ARG A 83 11.68 28.50 6.22
CA ARG A 83 11.27 29.17 7.44
C ARG A 83 10.14 28.44 8.17
N GLU A 84 9.10 28.04 7.44
CA GLU A 84 7.95 27.31 7.97
C GLU A 84 8.39 25.97 8.56
N TYR A 85 9.15 25.18 7.82
CA TYR A 85 9.62 23.86 8.26
C TYR A 85 10.53 23.93 9.51
N VAL A 86 11.43 24.92 9.56
CA VAL A 86 12.26 25.10 10.75
C VAL A 86 11.42 25.56 11.93
N GLN A 87 10.46 26.44 11.72
CA GLN A 87 9.55 26.90 12.77
C GLN A 87 8.70 25.76 13.34
N ASP A 88 8.22 24.82 12.51
CA ASP A 88 7.42 23.68 12.94
C ASP A 88 8.19 22.73 13.88
N ILE A 89 9.51 22.65 13.70
CA ILE A 89 10.37 21.78 14.49
C ILE A 89 10.94 22.50 15.74
N THR A 90 11.32 23.79 15.59
CA THR A 90 12.09 24.51 16.62
C THR A 90 11.29 25.59 17.35
N ASN A 91 10.09 25.95 16.90
CA ASN A 91 9.35 27.15 17.30
C ASN A 91 10.05 28.50 17.02
N ASP A 92 11.19 28.51 16.37
CA ASP A 92 11.96 29.72 16.06
C ASP A 92 11.36 30.49 14.88
N LYS A 93 11.35 31.84 14.96
CA LYS A 93 10.83 32.71 13.90
C LYS A 93 11.95 33.40 13.15
N HIS A 94 12.40 32.78 12.07
CA HIS A 94 13.44 33.32 11.19
C HIS A 94 12.90 34.41 10.25
N LYS A 95 13.77 35.38 9.89
CA LYS A 95 13.44 36.40 8.89
C LYS A 95 13.90 35.92 7.51
N VAL A 96 13.03 36.06 6.53
CA VAL A 96 13.38 35.85 5.11
C VAL A 96 13.82 37.18 4.48
N LYS A 97 14.97 37.20 3.78
CA LYS A 97 15.57 38.37 3.17
C LYS A 97 16.22 38.06 1.83
N THR A 98 16.34 39.08 0.97
CA THR A 98 17.18 38.99 -0.23
C THR A 98 18.65 39.20 0.09
N PHE A 99 19.53 38.73 -0.77
CA PHE A 99 20.98 39.01 -0.69
C PHE A 99 21.62 39.36 -2.03
N THR A 100 22.66 40.14 -1.99
CA THR A 100 23.58 40.43 -3.12
C THR A 100 24.99 39.92 -2.86
N SER A 101 25.35 39.68 -1.59
CA SER A 101 26.61 39.06 -1.18
C SER A 101 26.43 38.23 0.08
N MET A 102 27.15 37.09 0.20
CA MET A 102 27.04 36.14 1.29
C MET A 102 28.01 36.48 2.46
N LYS A 103 27.84 37.69 3.04
CA LYS A 103 28.71 38.21 4.12
C LYS A 103 28.18 37.89 5.51
N ASP A 104 26.88 37.84 5.66
CA ASP A 104 26.25 37.68 6.96
C ASP A 104 26.10 36.20 7.33
N ALA A 105 25.97 35.88 8.62
CA ALA A 105 25.63 34.54 9.07
C ALA A 105 24.16 34.22 8.77
N GLY A 106 23.89 33.02 8.27
CA GLY A 106 22.54 32.58 7.92
C GLY A 106 22.51 31.41 6.92
N ILE A 107 21.32 31.09 6.39
CA ILE A 107 21.14 30.11 5.33
C ILE A 107 20.87 30.82 4.02
N TYR A 108 21.59 30.47 2.96
CA TYR A 108 21.51 31.08 1.64
C TYR A 108 20.98 30.13 0.61
N LEU A 109 19.99 30.57 -0.16
CA LEU A 109 19.36 29.79 -1.24
C LEU A 109 19.71 30.45 -2.60
N CYS A 110 20.25 29.68 -3.55
CA CYS A 110 20.59 30.16 -4.89
C CYS A 110 20.54 29.05 -5.93
N VAL A 111 20.44 29.44 -7.21
CA VAL A 111 20.53 28.52 -8.35
C VAL A 111 21.88 28.73 -9.04
N ASP A 112 22.60 27.65 -9.35
CA ASP A 112 23.82 27.63 -10.13
C ASP A 112 23.97 26.33 -10.91
N ARG A 113 23.65 26.36 -12.20
CA ARG A 113 23.72 25.19 -13.11
C ARG A 113 25.15 24.71 -13.37
N ASN A 114 26.17 25.56 -13.17
CA ASN A 114 27.56 25.10 -13.33
C ASN A 114 27.98 24.21 -12.17
N LYS A 115 27.47 24.52 -10.96
CA LYS A 115 27.72 23.73 -9.74
C LYS A 115 26.83 22.53 -9.64
N CYS A 116 25.58 22.61 -10.12
CA CYS A 116 24.55 21.57 -10.10
C CYS A 116 24.02 21.35 -11.52
N PRO A 117 24.76 20.62 -12.39
CA PRO A 117 24.43 20.52 -13.83
C PRO A 117 23.22 19.66 -14.15
N LYS A 118 22.81 18.75 -13.26
CA LYS A 118 21.63 17.89 -13.46
C LYS A 118 20.37 18.62 -13.01
N ALA A 119 19.26 18.36 -13.69
CA ALA A 119 17.95 18.84 -13.24
C ALA A 119 17.66 18.32 -11.82
N GLU A 120 16.98 19.13 -11.02
CA GLU A 120 16.57 18.81 -9.65
C GLU A 120 17.75 18.49 -8.69
N SER A 121 19.01 18.60 -9.13
CA SER A 121 20.18 18.37 -8.27
C SER A 121 20.45 19.54 -7.32
N TYR A 122 21.07 19.22 -6.20
CA TYR A 122 21.47 20.23 -5.21
C TYR A 122 22.81 19.93 -4.53
N VAL A 123 23.40 21.00 -3.98
CA VAL A 123 24.57 20.94 -3.09
C VAL A 123 24.29 21.82 -1.88
N ILE A 124 24.55 21.29 -0.68
CA ILE A 124 24.52 22.02 0.58
C ILE A 124 25.96 22.15 1.06
N ASP A 125 26.52 23.37 1.02
CA ASP A 125 27.81 23.68 1.59
C ASP A 125 27.64 24.32 2.95
N ILE A 126 28.36 23.80 3.95
CA ILE A 126 28.27 24.25 5.35
C ILE A 126 29.65 24.64 5.83
N ASP A 127 29.81 25.90 6.23
CA ASP A 127 30.97 26.35 6.98
C ASP A 127 30.56 26.86 8.37
N SER A 128 31.52 27.33 9.20
CA SER A 128 31.23 27.79 10.57
C SER A 128 30.42 29.11 10.64
N SER A 129 30.15 29.75 9.51
CA SER A 129 29.47 31.04 9.43
C SER A 129 28.13 30.99 8.71
N LYS A 130 27.92 30.03 7.80
CA LYS A 130 26.72 29.94 6.96
C LYS A 130 26.50 28.58 6.38
N ILE A 131 25.28 28.37 5.89
CA ILE A 131 24.87 27.26 5.02
C ILE A 131 24.48 27.85 3.66
N VAL A 132 24.93 27.22 2.58
CA VAL A 132 24.55 27.60 1.21
C VAL A 132 23.91 26.43 0.53
N VAL A 133 22.61 26.51 0.23
CA VAL A 133 21.86 25.52 -0.57
C VAL A 133 21.87 26.02 -2.02
N THR A 134 22.54 25.30 -2.89
CA THR A 134 22.61 25.60 -4.32
C THR A 134 21.87 24.51 -5.09
N GLY A 135 20.86 24.89 -5.87
CA GLY A 135 20.16 23.96 -6.80
C GLY A 135 20.59 24.14 -8.25
N GLY A 136 20.42 23.13 -9.09
CA GLY A 136 20.50 23.25 -10.54
C GLY A 136 19.34 24.06 -11.12
N ASP A 137 18.25 24.08 -10.38
CA ASP A 137 17.01 24.82 -10.61
C ASP A 137 16.29 25.07 -9.27
N ALA A 138 15.13 25.69 -9.26
CA ALA A 138 14.36 25.96 -8.04
C ALA A 138 13.90 24.66 -7.36
N ALA A 139 13.57 23.60 -8.12
CA ALA A 139 13.22 22.28 -7.58
C ALA A 139 14.42 21.66 -6.83
N GLY A 140 15.64 21.78 -7.37
CA GLY A 140 16.85 21.32 -6.68
C GLY A 140 17.06 22.07 -5.36
N VAL A 141 16.81 23.39 -5.31
CA VAL A 141 16.84 24.15 -4.05
C VAL A 141 15.80 23.63 -3.07
N PHE A 142 14.57 23.37 -3.53
CA PHE A 142 13.48 22.81 -2.71
C PHE A 142 13.86 21.45 -2.10
N TYR A 143 14.45 20.53 -2.88
CA TYR A 143 14.89 19.23 -2.35
C TYR A 143 16.07 19.35 -1.38
N GLY A 144 16.97 20.31 -1.60
CA GLY A 144 18.00 20.68 -0.62
C GLY A 144 17.40 21.18 0.70
N ILE A 145 16.32 21.95 0.64
CA ILE A 145 15.55 22.40 1.80
C ILE A 145 14.89 21.21 2.51
N GLN A 146 14.31 20.25 1.77
CA GLN A 146 13.75 19.03 2.37
C GLN A 146 14.83 18.22 3.10
N THR A 147 16.04 18.17 2.57
CA THR A 147 17.17 17.50 3.22
C THR A 147 17.60 18.21 4.49
N LEU A 148 17.69 19.55 4.48
CA LEU A 148 17.96 20.35 5.69
C LEU A 148 16.89 20.12 6.76
N ARG A 149 15.60 20.21 6.41
CA ARG A 149 14.47 19.96 7.30
C ARG A 149 14.59 18.61 8.00
N LYS A 150 14.79 17.54 7.22
CA LYS A 150 14.88 16.16 7.71
C LYS A 150 16.18 15.88 8.49
N SER A 151 17.21 16.73 8.33
CA SER A 151 18.45 16.60 9.09
C SER A 151 18.33 17.07 10.54
N ILE A 152 17.33 17.88 10.86
CA ILE A 152 17.09 18.39 12.21
C ILE A 152 16.31 17.31 12.99
N PRO A 153 16.78 16.83 14.16
CA PRO A 153 16.00 15.94 15.03
C PRO A 153 14.68 16.63 15.40
N ALA A 154 13.59 15.88 15.42
CA ALA A 154 12.24 16.41 15.66
C ALA A 154 11.61 15.90 16.99
N ASP A 155 12.31 15.09 17.73
CA ASP A 155 11.88 14.44 18.97
C ASP A 155 12.21 15.23 20.25
N GLU A 156 12.89 16.40 20.14
CA GLU A 156 13.36 17.20 21.26
C GLU A 156 12.87 18.66 21.18
N VAL A 157 12.90 19.36 22.31
CA VAL A 157 12.72 20.83 22.36
C VAL A 157 14.03 21.50 21.98
N ILE A 158 14.05 22.19 20.83
CA ILE A 158 15.26 22.68 20.19
C ILE A 158 15.36 24.21 20.27
N ASP A 159 16.42 24.75 20.86
CA ASP A 159 16.78 26.17 20.81
C ASP A 159 17.92 26.44 19.84
N VAL A 160 18.76 25.45 19.59
CA VAL A 160 19.98 25.61 18.80
C VAL A 160 20.20 24.34 17.96
N VAL A 161 20.35 24.50 16.67
CA VAL A 161 20.79 23.43 15.76
C VAL A 161 22.26 23.62 15.41
N LEU A 162 23.06 22.57 15.60
CA LEU A 162 24.46 22.51 15.20
C LEU A 162 24.58 21.74 13.88
N PHE A 163 24.97 22.43 12.82
CA PHE A 163 25.20 21.80 11.51
C PHE A 163 26.71 21.54 11.33
N PRO A 164 27.13 20.26 11.22
CA PRO A 164 28.53 19.90 10.93
C PRO A 164 29.01 20.51 9.62
N SER A 165 30.23 21.11 9.60
CA SER A 165 30.79 21.70 8.40
C SER A 165 31.11 20.65 7.34
N GLY A 166 30.92 20.97 6.08
CA GLY A 166 31.23 20.10 4.96
C GLY A 166 30.27 20.27 3.80
N ARG A 167 30.03 19.20 3.08
CA ARG A 167 29.20 19.19 1.87
C ARG A 167 28.27 18.00 1.83
N VAL A 168 27.04 18.26 1.45
CA VAL A 168 26.03 17.26 1.05
C VAL A 168 25.64 17.53 -0.39
N SER A 169 25.63 16.52 -1.27
CA SER A 169 25.23 16.69 -2.67
C SER A 169 24.36 15.52 -3.12
N ASP A 170 23.40 15.82 -4.00
CA ASP A 170 22.39 14.85 -4.38
C ASP A 170 21.70 15.17 -5.71
N TYR A 171 21.04 14.16 -6.29
CA TYR A 171 20.20 14.24 -7.48
C TYR A 171 19.32 13.02 -7.61
N PRO A 172 18.11 13.12 -8.21
CA PRO A 172 17.22 11.97 -8.34
C PRO A 172 17.69 10.97 -9.41
N GLN A 173 17.36 9.69 -9.20
CA GLN A 173 17.56 8.63 -10.19
C GLN A 173 16.56 8.76 -11.34
N PHE A 174 15.27 8.99 -11.02
CA PHE A 174 14.19 9.10 -12.00
C PHE A 174 13.61 10.53 -12.06
N SER A 175 13.28 10.95 -13.29
CA SER A 175 12.58 12.23 -13.53
C SER A 175 11.09 12.15 -13.19
N TYR A 176 10.46 10.97 -13.32
CA TYR A 176 9.08 10.72 -12.89
C TYR A 176 9.09 9.96 -11.55
N ARG A 177 8.68 10.62 -10.50
CA ARG A 177 8.55 10.07 -9.15
C ARG A 177 7.10 10.24 -8.70
N GLY A 178 6.30 9.20 -8.95
CA GLY A 178 4.86 9.26 -8.85
C GLY A 178 4.29 8.76 -7.53
N MET A 179 3.14 9.33 -7.18
CA MET A 179 2.22 8.81 -6.19
C MET A 179 0.80 9.09 -6.65
N HIS A 180 -0.06 8.08 -6.56
CA HIS A 180 -1.45 8.13 -7.02
C HIS A 180 -2.40 8.21 -5.83
N LEU A 181 -3.55 8.84 -6.04
CA LEU A 181 -4.68 8.83 -5.11
C LEU A 181 -6.00 8.73 -5.86
N ASP A 182 -6.76 7.67 -5.58
CA ASP A 182 -8.14 7.53 -6.01
C ASP A 182 -9.08 8.33 -5.08
N VAL A 183 -9.84 9.23 -5.68
CA VAL A 183 -10.91 10.00 -5.00
C VAL A 183 -12.30 9.69 -5.56
N SER A 184 -12.37 8.72 -6.47
CA SER A 184 -13.61 8.31 -7.13
C SER A 184 -14.36 7.28 -6.30
N ARG A 185 -13.70 6.22 -5.80
CA ARG A 185 -14.35 5.21 -4.96
C ARG A 185 -14.78 5.82 -3.63
N HIS A 186 -13.88 6.58 -2.98
CA HIS A 186 -14.25 7.44 -1.85
C HIS A 186 -13.78 8.88 -2.06
N PHE A 187 -14.71 9.83 -1.94
CA PHE A 187 -14.40 11.24 -2.12
C PHE A 187 -13.58 11.78 -0.95
N MET A 188 -12.49 12.46 -1.26
CA MET A 188 -11.62 13.17 -0.31
C MET A 188 -11.78 14.67 -0.44
N THR A 189 -11.77 15.41 0.67
CA THR A 189 -11.86 16.88 0.65
C THR A 189 -10.61 17.52 0.02
N LEU A 190 -10.73 18.75 -0.47
CA LEU A 190 -9.59 19.49 -1.02
C LEU A 190 -8.45 19.63 -0.01
N ASP A 191 -8.76 19.88 1.26
CA ASP A 191 -7.76 19.99 2.33
C ASP A 191 -7.04 18.66 2.58
N SER A 192 -7.75 17.52 2.47
CA SER A 192 -7.14 16.20 2.53
C SER A 192 -6.16 15.98 1.38
N VAL A 193 -6.53 16.37 0.16
CA VAL A 193 -5.64 16.23 -1.01
C VAL A 193 -4.42 17.16 -0.90
N LYS A 194 -4.58 18.38 -0.39
CA LYS A 194 -3.44 19.28 -0.09
C LYS A 194 -2.49 18.66 0.94
N ARG A 195 -3.03 18.05 1.98
CA ARG A 195 -2.23 17.34 2.99
C ARG A 195 -1.48 16.13 2.40
N TYR A 196 -2.08 15.43 1.43
CA TYR A 196 -1.41 14.38 0.67
C TYR A 196 -0.23 14.92 -0.16
N ILE A 197 -0.41 16.07 -0.79
CA ILE A 197 0.65 16.78 -1.52
C ILE A 197 1.80 17.18 -0.57
N ASP A 198 1.51 17.58 0.67
CA ASP A 198 2.54 17.88 1.67
C ASP A 198 3.35 16.64 2.06
N MET A 199 2.68 15.48 2.18
CA MET A 199 3.36 14.19 2.39
C MET A 199 4.27 13.85 1.20
N MET A 200 3.81 14.02 -0.03
CA MET A 200 4.61 13.80 -1.24
C MET A 200 5.84 14.72 -1.28
N ALA A 201 5.65 16.00 -0.99
CA ALA A 201 6.73 17.00 -0.94
C ALA A 201 7.82 16.63 0.08
N MET A 202 7.43 16.14 1.27
CA MET A 202 8.35 15.65 2.30
C MET A 202 9.21 14.49 1.80
N HIS A 203 8.67 13.65 0.92
CA HIS A 203 9.30 12.47 0.35
C HIS A 203 9.98 12.71 -1.02
N ASN A 204 10.14 13.95 -1.47
CA ASN A 204 10.74 14.33 -2.75
C ASN A 204 10.02 13.73 -3.98
N ILE A 205 8.73 13.46 -3.89
CA ILE A 205 7.88 12.97 -4.97
C ILE A 205 7.38 14.15 -5.78
N ASN A 206 7.42 14.08 -7.13
CA ASN A 206 7.16 15.23 -8.00
C ASN A 206 6.00 15.04 -8.99
N LYS A 207 5.34 13.88 -9.00
CA LYS A 207 4.18 13.60 -9.87
C LYS A 207 3.02 13.10 -9.02
N PHE A 208 1.94 13.87 -9.00
CA PHE A 208 0.67 13.49 -8.37
C PHE A 208 -0.28 12.98 -9.44
N HIS A 209 -0.48 11.67 -9.51
CA HIS A 209 -1.48 11.04 -10.35
C HIS A 209 -2.82 11.05 -9.61
N TRP A 210 -3.78 11.83 -10.11
CA TRP A 210 -5.08 12.04 -9.46
C TRP A 210 -6.19 11.35 -10.23
N HIS A 211 -6.68 10.22 -9.69
CA HIS A 211 -7.76 9.43 -10.28
C HIS A 211 -9.11 10.06 -9.92
N LEU A 212 -9.70 10.76 -10.90
CA LEU A 212 -10.83 11.68 -10.70
C LEU A 212 -12.16 11.13 -11.18
N THR A 213 -12.17 10.02 -11.93
CA THR A 213 -13.41 9.47 -12.52
C THR A 213 -13.37 7.95 -12.53
N ASP A 214 -14.47 7.33 -12.10
CA ASP A 214 -14.66 5.88 -12.09
C ASP A 214 -16.15 5.53 -12.04
N ASP A 215 -16.50 4.25 -12.01
CA ASP A 215 -17.86 3.73 -11.95
C ASP A 215 -18.65 4.25 -10.73
N GLN A 216 -17.96 4.48 -9.61
CA GLN A 216 -18.56 4.84 -8.33
C GLN A 216 -18.62 6.35 -8.07
N GLY A 217 -18.05 7.17 -8.96
CA GLY A 217 -18.12 8.59 -8.81
C GLY A 217 -17.33 9.43 -9.82
N TRP A 218 -17.91 10.55 -10.19
CA TRP A 218 -17.34 11.58 -11.05
C TRP A 218 -16.92 12.79 -10.22
N ARG A 219 -15.66 13.26 -10.30
CA ARG A 219 -15.14 14.27 -9.39
C ARG A 219 -14.74 15.62 -10.03
N ILE A 220 -14.89 15.78 -11.32
CA ILE A 220 -14.47 16.98 -12.06
C ILE A 220 -15.70 17.78 -12.52
N GLU A 221 -15.73 19.08 -12.22
CA GLU A 221 -16.72 19.98 -12.80
C GLU A 221 -16.43 20.21 -14.31
N ILE A 222 -17.41 19.90 -15.16
CA ILE A 222 -17.36 20.06 -16.61
C ILE A 222 -18.56 20.92 -17.03
N ASP A 223 -18.30 22.11 -17.59
CA ASP A 223 -19.35 23.08 -17.92
C ASP A 223 -20.33 22.57 -18.96
N LYS A 224 -19.80 21.92 -20.00
CA LYS A 224 -20.62 21.40 -21.10
C LYS A 224 -21.51 20.23 -20.67
N TYR A 225 -21.12 19.50 -19.64
CA TYR A 225 -21.80 18.30 -19.14
C TYR A 225 -22.18 18.38 -17.66
N PRO A 226 -23.06 19.32 -17.24
CA PRO A 226 -23.30 19.60 -15.81
C PRO A 226 -23.99 18.46 -15.03
N LYS A 227 -24.57 17.46 -15.71
CA LYS A 227 -25.13 16.27 -15.02
C LYS A 227 -24.02 15.37 -14.46
N LEU A 228 -22.78 15.47 -14.92
CA LEU A 228 -21.66 14.71 -14.37
C LEU A 228 -21.48 14.96 -12.87
N THR A 229 -21.56 16.22 -12.43
CA THR A 229 -21.49 16.59 -11.01
C THR A 229 -22.84 16.52 -10.30
N LYS A 230 -23.97 16.72 -11.00
CA LYS A 230 -25.31 16.66 -10.39
C LYS A 230 -25.77 15.22 -10.12
N VAL A 231 -25.42 14.28 -10.97
CA VAL A 231 -25.81 12.86 -10.94
C VAL A 231 -24.58 11.97 -10.71
N GLY A 232 -23.59 12.01 -11.61
CA GLY A 232 -22.44 11.12 -11.63
C GLY A 232 -21.56 11.21 -10.38
N ALA A 233 -21.56 12.34 -9.68
CA ALA A 233 -20.80 12.54 -8.45
C ALA A 233 -21.41 11.87 -7.19
N TRP A 234 -22.61 11.27 -7.29
CA TRP A 234 -23.38 10.85 -6.11
C TRP A 234 -23.94 9.44 -6.28
N ARG A 235 -23.57 8.52 -5.39
CA ARG A 235 -24.19 7.20 -5.29
C ARG A 235 -25.13 7.11 -4.09
N SER A 236 -26.15 6.24 -4.17
CA SER A 236 -27.20 6.12 -3.16
C SER A 236 -26.84 5.23 -1.95
N GLY A 237 -25.68 4.61 -1.97
CA GLY A 237 -25.15 3.73 -0.92
C GLY A 237 -23.82 3.13 -1.34
N THR A 238 -23.16 2.49 -0.39
CA THR A 238 -21.88 1.80 -0.60
C THR A 238 -21.98 0.37 -0.08
N VAL A 239 -21.37 -0.59 -0.78
CA VAL A 239 -21.27 -1.97 -0.31
C VAL A 239 -20.48 -2.04 0.99
N LEU A 240 -20.93 -2.84 1.94
CA LEU A 240 -20.29 -3.05 3.23
C LEU A 240 -19.42 -4.31 3.20
N GLY A 241 -18.12 -4.16 3.49
CA GLY A 241 -17.15 -5.26 3.50
C GLY A 241 -16.82 -5.77 2.10
N ARG A 242 -16.10 -6.91 2.06
CA ARG A 242 -15.65 -7.54 0.82
C ARG A 242 -16.66 -8.56 0.32
N ASN A 243 -16.91 -8.55 -1.00
CA ASN A 243 -17.74 -9.56 -1.70
C ASN A 243 -19.15 -9.78 -1.10
N THR A 244 -19.73 -8.77 -0.42
CA THR A 244 -21.06 -8.85 0.17
C THR A 244 -22.13 -8.27 -0.75
N ASN A 245 -23.41 -8.54 -0.43
CA ASN A 245 -24.57 -7.87 -1.03
C ASN A 245 -25.26 -6.93 0.00
N LYS A 246 -24.54 -6.52 1.06
CA LYS A 246 -25.04 -5.61 2.10
C LYS A 246 -24.59 -4.19 1.75
N TYR A 247 -25.47 -3.21 1.91
CA TYR A 247 -25.23 -1.81 1.60
C TYR A 247 -25.54 -0.95 2.81
N ASP A 248 -24.80 0.15 2.98
CA ASP A 248 -25.04 1.13 4.04
C ASP A 248 -26.28 2.00 3.76
N ASN A 249 -26.70 2.10 2.50
CA ASN A 249 -27.77 2.97 2.01
C ASN A 249 -27.57 4.45 2.39
N VAL A 250 -26.33 4.86 2.59
CA VAL A 250 -25.95 6.25 2.87
C VAL A 250 -25.48 6.91 1.59
N LYS A 251 -26.07 8.05 1.24
CA LYS A 251 -25.66 8.81 0.07
C LYS A 251 -24.19 9.24 0.24
N HIS A 252 -23.34 8.83 -0.69
CA HIS A 252 -21.92 9.20 -0.73
C HIS A 252 -21.58 9.95 -2.01
N GLY A 253 -20.67 10.93 -1.93
CA GLY A 253 -20.15 11.61 -3.09
C GLY A 253 -19.61 13.00 -2.79
N GLY A 254 -19.27 13.71 -3.86
CA GLY A 254 -18.67 15.03 -3.88
C GLY A 254 -17.98 15.26 -5.21
N PHE A 255 -17.55 16.48 -5.46
CA PHE A 255 -16.77 16.85 -6.64
C PHE A 255 -15.97 18.11 -6.34
N TYR A 256 -14.98 18.37 -7.18
CA TYR A 256 -14.18 19.60 -7.13
C TYR A 256 -14.64 20.56 -8.22
N THR A 257 -14.88 21.82 -7.84
CA THR A 257 -15.12 22.90 -8.81
C THR A 257 -13.83 23.20 -9.58
N LYS A 258 -13.95 23.78 -10.78
CA LYS A 258 -12.78 24.22 -11.57
C LYS A 258 -11.86 25.18 -10.79
N ALA A 259 -12.44 26.01 -9.93
CA ALA A 259 -11.67 26.90 -9.05
C ALA A 259 -10.83 26.11 -8.05
N GLN A 260 -11.41 25.09 -7.40
CA GLN A 260 -10.70 24.22 -6.46
C GLN A 260 -9.62 23.37 -7.13
N LEU A 261 -9.89 22.89 -8.36
CA LEU A 261 -8.90 22.14 -9.13
C LEU A 261 -7.68 23.00 -9.47
N ARG A 262 -7.90 24.26 -9.93
CA ARG A 262 -6.80 25.20 -10.20
C ARG A 262 -6.04 25.57 -8.92
N GLU A 263 -6.74 25.83 -7.82
CA GLU A 263 -6.14 26.09 -6.51
C GLU A 263 -5.21 24.93 -6.10
N LEU A 264 -5.63 23.67 -6.30
CA LEU A 264 -4.80 22.52 -5.98
C LEU A 264 -3.57 22.43 -6.90
N VAL A 265 -3.74 22.69 -8.20
CA VAL A 265 -2.63 22.71 -9.17
C VAL A 265 -1.57 23.75 -8.76
N GLU A 266 -1.99 24.96 -8.38
CA GLU A 266 -1.07 25.99 -7.88
C GLU A 266 -0.38 25.57 -6.60
N TYR A 267 -1.14 25.01 -5.64
CA TYR A 267 -0.61 24.49 -4.37
C TYR A 267 0.46 23.41 -4.57
N ALA A 268 0.24 22.50 -5.52
CA ALA A 268 1.19 21.47 -5.89
C ALA A 268 2.41 22.05 -6.60
N ALA A 269 2.21 22.99 -7.52
CA ALA A 269 3.28 23.63 -8.28
C ALA A 269 4.24 24.41 -7.38
N GLU A 270 3.76 25.08 -6.33
CA GLU A 270 4.62 25.71 -5.31
C GLU A 270 5.57 24.71 -4.61
N ARG A 271 5.23 23.40 -4.63
CA ARG A 271 6.03 22.30 -4.05
C ARG A 271 6.77 21.50 -5.12
N HIS A 272 6.85 22.04 -6.33
CA HIS A 272 7.46 21.38 -7.50
C HIS A 272 6.81 20.01 -7.86
N ILE A 273 5.50 19.89 -7.59
CA ILE A 273 4.71 18.69 -7.91
C ILE A 273 3.79 19.00 -9.08
N THR A 274 3.87 18.20 -10.14
CA THR A 274 2.96 18.25 -11.29
C THR A 274 1.76 17.35 -11.01
N VAL A 275 0.54 17.89 -11.12
CA VAL A 275 -0.69 17.12 -11.04
C VAL A 275 -1.01 16.53 -12.41
N ILE A 276 -1.07 15.20 -12.50
CA ILE A 276 -1.47 14.44 -13.69
C ILE A 276 -2.91 13.98 -13.46
N PRO A 277 -3.90 14.59 -14.14
CA PRO A 277 -5.28 14.18 -14.01
C PRO A 277 -5.52 12.88 -14.77
N GLU A 278 -6.29 11.97 -14.17
CA GLU A 278 -6.83 10.81 -14.87
C GLU A 278 -8.32 10.99 -15.16
N PHE A 279 -8.67 10.81 -16.41
CA PHE A 279 -10.00 10.56 -16.91
C PHE A 279 -10.03 9.17 -17.50
N ASP A 280 -10.50 8.21 -16.72
CA ASP A 280 -10.52 6.81 -17.12
C ASP A 280 -11.58 6.52 -18.17
N LEU A 281 -11.17 5.80 -19.22
CA LEU A 281 -12.01 5.44 -20.37
C LEU A 281 -11.39 4.25 -21.14
N PRO A 282 -12.16 3.49 -21.92
CA PRO A 282 -13.61 3.52 -22.09
C PRO A 282 -14.37 2.63 -21.09
N GLY A 283 -13.67 1.85 -20.26
CA GLY A 283 -14.14 1.22 -19.04
C GLY A 283 -14.28 2.22 -17.90
N HIS A 284 -14.65 1.80 -16.70
CA HIS A 284 -14.76 2.61 -15.49
C HIS A 284 -15.55 3.92 -15.66
N THR A 285 -16.59 3.88 -16.52
CA THR A 285 -17.36 5.07 -16.93
C THR A 285 -18.81 5.05 -16.48
N GLN A 286 -19.22 4.13 -15.61
CA GLN A 286 -20.65 4.02 -15.25
C GLN A 286 -21.19 5.27 -14.55
N SER A 287 -20.39 6.06 -13.85
CA SER A 287 -20.81 7.36 -13.30
C SER A 287 -21.16 8.38 -14.39
N LEU A 288 -20.41 8.37 -15.51
CA LEU A 288 -20.73 9.14 -16.70
C LEU A 288 -22.01 8.63 -17.36
N LEU A 289 -22.18 7.33 -17.51
CA LEU A 289 -23.36 6.71 -18.10
C LEU A 289 -24.62 6.94 -17.25
N ALA A 290 -24.50 6.96 -15.92
CA ALA A 290 -25.61 7.32 -15.03
C ALA A 290 -26.08 8.78 -15.27
N ALA A 291 -25.16 9.68 -15.59
CA ALA A 291 -25.46 11.07 -15.91
C ALA A 291 -26.03 11.24 -17.35
N TYR A 292 -25.52 10.46 -18.30
CA TYR A 292 -25.84 10.53 -19.73
C TYR A 292 -26.05 9.13 -20.32
N PRO A 293 -27.20 8.47 -20.06
CA PRO A 293 -27.42 7.07 -20.42
C PRO A 293 -27.34 6.78 -21.93
N GLN A 294 -27.61 7.77 -22.78
CA GLN A 294 -27.53 7.64 -24.22
C GLN A 294 -26.11 7.35 -24.75
N PHE A 295 -25.09 7.52 -23.94
CA PHE A 295 -23.69 7.27 -24.30
C PHE A 295 -23.26 5.82 -24.08
N GLY A 296 -24.03 5.02 -23.33
CA GLY A 296 -23.80 3.60 -23.15
C GLY A 296 -24.38 2.74 -24.28
N CYS A 297 -23.94 1.49 -24.38
CA CYS A 297 -24.38 0.57 -25.44
C CYS A 297 -25.86 0.18 -25.36
N THR A 298 -26.42 0.08 -24.14
CA THR A 298 -27.82 -0.30 -23.90
C THR A 298 -28.77 0.90 -23.84
N GLY A 299 -28.24 2.11 -23.67
CA GLY A 299 -29.02 3.34 -23.48
C GLY A 299 -29.61 3.50 -22.09
N GLY A 300 -29.24 2.65 -21.13
CA GLY A 300 -29.65 2.67 -19.74
C GLY A 300 -31.04 2.09 -19.45
N PRO A 301 -31.61 2.35 -18.27
CA PRO A 301 -31.08 3.25 -17.24
C PRO A 301 -29.82 2.73 -16.53
N TYR A 302 -28.93 3.63 -16.10
CA TYR A 302 -27.76 3.31 -15.31
C TYR A 302 -27.80 4.06 -13.98
N GLU A 303 -27.25 3.45 -12.92
CA GLU A 303 -27.02 4.09 -11.63
C GLU A 303 -25.51 4.24 -11.42
N VAL A 304 -25.08 5.25 -10.66
CA VAL A 304 -23.71 5.34 -10.16
C VAL A 304 -23.44 4.10 -9.31
N TRP A 305 -22.38 3.37 -9.61
CA TRP A 305 -22.17 2.05 -9.06
C TRP A 305 -21.88 2.09 -7.54
N LYS A 306 -22.39 1.09 -6.83
CA LYS A 306 -22.32 1.01 -5.36
C LYS A 306 -21.40 -0.08 -4.85
N ARG A 307 -20.78 -0.82 -5.76
CA ARG A 307 -19.95 -1.99 -5.48
C ARG A 307 -18.51 -1.74 -5.94
N TRP A 308 -17.62 -2.63 -5.55
CA TRP A 308 -16.24 -2.66 -6.03
C TRP A 308 -16.09 -3.70 -7.14
N GLY A 309 -15.07 -3.52 -7.99
CA GLY A 309 -14.78 -4.39 -9.12
C GLY A 309 -15.05 -3.71 -10.47
N VAL A 310 -15.27 -4.50 -11.52
CA VAL A 310 -15.46 -4.06 -12.90
C VAL A 310 -16.90 -4.30 -13.34
N THR A 311 -17.55 -3.26 -13.90
CA THR A 311 -18.89 -3.38 -14.50
C THR A 311 -18.80 -3.63 -15.99
N ASP A 312 -19.74 -4.39 -16.55
CA ASP A 312 -19.84 -4.58 -18.02
C ASP A 312 -20.22 -3.30 -18.78
N GLU A 313 -20.69 -2.26 -18.09
CA GLU A 313 -21.21 -1.05 -18.71
C GLU A 313 -20.08 -0.10 -19.10
N VAL A 314 -19.89 0.09 -20.39
CA VAL A 314 -18.82 0.89 -20.98
C VAL A 314 -19.37 1.92 -21.96
N VAL A 315 -18.62 2.97 -22.25
CA VAL A 315 -18.99 3.95 -23.29
C VAL A 315 -19.13 3.25 -24.64
N CYS A 316 -20.19 3.58 -25.38
CA CYS A 316 -20.46 3.03 -26.71
C CYS A 316 -19.49 3.62 -27.76
N ALA A 317 -18.45 2.87 -28.11
CA ALA A 317 -17.44 3.28 -29.09
C ALA A 317 -18.00 3.52 -30.51
N GLY A 318 -19.17 2.93 -30.83
CA GLY A 318 -19.89 3.14 -32.06
C GLY A 318 -20.83 4.35 -32.05
N ASN A 319 -20.92 5.09 -30.93
CA ASN A 319 -21.76 6.27 -30.80
C ASN A 319 -20.91 7.55 -30.93
N GLU A 320 -21.08 8.28 -32.03
CA GLU A 320 -20.29 9.47 -32.32
C GLU A 320 -20.52 10.60 -31.31
N GLU A 321 -21.75 10.76 -30.79
CA GLU A 321 -22.02 11.77 -29.75
C GLU A 321 -21.30 11.42 -28.43
N ALA A 322 -21.16 10.13 -28.09
CA ALA A 322 -20.39 9.69 -26.95
C ALA A 322 -18.89 9.98 -27.15
N MET A 323 -18.35 9.69 -28.32
CA MET A 323 -16.96 10.00 -28.67
C MET A 323 -16.68 11.50 -28.59
N GLN A 324 -17.59 12.34 -29.10
CA GLN A 324 -17.49 13.81 -29.01
C GLN A 324 -17.54 14.28 -27.54
N CYS A 325 -18.38 13.64 -26.72
CA CYS A 325 -18.41 13.95 -25.27
C CYS A 325 -17.06 13.69 -24.61
N LEU A 326 -16.38 12.57 -24.88
CA LEU A 326 -15.05 12.29 -24.34
C LEU A 326 -14.02 13.33 -24.78
N GLU A 327 -14.06 13.74 -26.06
CA GLU A 327 -13.17 14.80 -26.60
C GLU A 327 -13.40 16.15 -25.92
N ASP A 328 -14.66 16.53 -25.71
CA ASP A 328 -15.04 17.76 -25.04
C ASP A 328 -14.56 17.79 -23.58
N ILE A 329 -14.72 16.67 -22.85
CA ILE A 329 -14.27 16.52 -21.46
C ILE A 329 -12.74 16.65 -21.38
N LEU A 330 -12.00 15.96 -22.25
CA LEU A 330 -10.53 16.06 -22.29
C LEU A 330 -10.07 17.50 -22.56
N ASN A 331 -10.75 18.23 -23.46
CA ASN A 331 -10.42 19.63 -23.71
C ASN A 331 -10.61 20.50 -22.46
N GLU A 332 -11.71 20.34 -21.72
CA GLU A 332 -11.93 21.09 -20.47
C GLU A 332 -10.95 20.70 -19.37
N ILE A 333 -10.57 19.41 -19.26
CA ILE A 333 -9.51 18.94 -18.33
C ILE A 333 -8.19 19.63 -18.67
N MET A 334 -7.81 19.69 -19.94
CA MET A 334 -6.58 20.33 -20.38
C MET A 334 -6.56 21.86 -20.17
N ASP A 335 -7.72 22.51 -20.05
CA ASP A 335 -7.82 23.93 -19.68
C ASP A 335 -7.63 24.19 -18.18
N ILE A 336 -7.79 23.15 -17.36
CA ILE A 336 -7.63 23.22 -15.90
C ILE A 336 -6.21 22.81 -15.49
N PHE A 337 -5.71 21.70 -16.03
CA PHE A 337 -4.43 21.10 -15.66
C PHE A 337 -3.34 21.41 -16.68
N PRO A 338 -2.23 22.08 -16.27
CA PRO A 338 -1.14 22.45 -17.18
C PRO A 338 -0.18 21.30 -17.48
N SER A 339 -0.40 20.10 -16.94
CA SER A 339 0.47 18.92 -17.11
C SER A 339 0.70 18.59 -18.58
N GLU A 340 1.93 18.29 -18.96
CA GLU A 340 2.27 17.77 -20.29
C GLU A 340 1.71 16.35 -20.54
N ILE A 341 1.33 15.65 -19.48
CA ILE A 341 0.83 14.28 -19.51
C ILE A 341 -0.60 14.27 -19.00
N ILE A 342 -1.48 13.63 -19.75
CA ILE A 342 -2.88 13.35 -19.36
C ILE A 342 -3.04 11.84 -19.28
N HIS A 343 -3.49 11.32 -18.13
CA HIS A 343 -3.81 9.92 -17.99
C HIS A 343 -5.23 9.64 -18.50
N ILE A 344 -5.38 8.66 -19.37
CA ILE A 344 -6.66 8.32 -19.99
C ILE A 344 -7.14 6.88 -19.69
N GLY A 345 -6.63 6.28 -18.60
CA GLY A 345 -7.01 4.96 -18.14
C GLY A 345 -6.67 3.86 -19.13
N GLY A 346 -7.67 3.11 -19.55
CA GLY A 346 -7.58 2.05 -20.56
C GLY A 346 -7.55 0.65 -19.99
N ASP A 347 -7.61 0.51 -18.67
CA ASP A 347 -7.62 -0.74 -17.95
C ASP A 347 -9.03 -1.39 -17.93
N GLU A 348 -9.02 -2.67 -17.70
CA GLU A 348 -10.18 -3.52 -17.34
C GLU A 348 -11.46 -3.27 -18.13
N CYS A 349 -11.37 -2.80 -19.37
CA CYS A 349 -12.53 -2.52 -20.21
C CYS A 349 -13.18 -3.82 -20.71
N PRO A 350 -14.38 -4.24 -20.22
CA PRO A 350 -15.05 -5.42 -20.72
C PRO A 350 -15.53 -5.27 -22.17
N LYS A 351 -15.45 -6.32 -22.93
CA LYS A 351 -15.83 -6.34 -24.36
C LYS A 351 -17.26 -6.83 -24.59
N THR A 352 -17.94 -7.35 -23.58
CA THR A 352 -19.27 -7.95 -23.64
C THR A 352 -20.28 -7.02 -24.30
N ARG A 353 -20.39 -5.77 -23.82
CA ARG A 353 -21.34 -4.81 -24.41
C ARG A 353 -21.02 -4.43 -25.85
N TRP A 354 -19.75 -4.29 -26.19
CA TRP A 354 -19.36 -3.97 -27.56
C TRP A 354 -19.61 -5.10 -28.53
N HIS A 355 -19.43 -6.34 -28.09
CA HIS A 355 -19.73 -7.53 -28.88
C HIS A 355 -21.23 -7.60 -29.26
N GLU A 356 -22.10 -7.24 -28.33
CA GLU A 356 -23.55 -7.28 -28.51
C GLU A 356 -24.11 -6.01 -29.18
N CYS A 357 -23.38 -4.88 -29.12
CA CYS A 357 -23.89 -3.58 -29.55
C CYS A 357 -23.87 -3.37 -31.08
N PRO A 358 -25.03 -3.19 -31.76
CA PRO A 358 -25.05 -3.00 -33.20
C PRO A 358 -24.23 -1.78 -33.69
N LYS A 359 -24.16 -0.71 -32.89
CA LYS A 359 -23.36 0.48 -33.23
C LYS A 359 -21.88 0.19 -33.20
N CYS A 360 -21.39 -0.52 -32.15
CA CYS A 360 -20.00 -0.91 -32.03
C CYS A 360 -19.60 -1.90 -33.14
N GLN A 361 -20.44 -2.89 -33.43
CA GLN A 361 -20.21 -3.82 -34.53
C GLN A 361 -20.20 -3.12 -35.89
N ALA A 362 -21.08 -2.13 -36.11
CA ALA A 362 -21.05 -1.31 -37.30
C ALA A 362 -19.74 -0.50 -37.42
N LYS A 363 -19.23 0.04 -36.31
CA LYS A 363 -17.98 0.79 -36.27
C LYS A 363 -16.79 -0.12 -36.58
N ILE A 364 -16.73 -1.35 -36.01
CA ILE A 364 -15.73 -2.37 -36.32
C ILE A 364 -15.70 -2.66 -37.83
N LYS A 365 -16.89 -2.83 -38.43
CA LYS A 365 -17.01 -3.06 -39.86
C LYS A 365 -16.60 -1.84 -40.72
N GLU A 366 -17.00 -0.64 -40.32
CA GLU A 366 -16.61 0.64 -40.95
C GLU A 366 -15.10 0.82 -40.99
N LEU A 367 -14.44 0.53 -39.86
CA LEU A 367 -12.99 0.67 -39.72
C LEU A 367 -12.20 -0.54 -40.25
N HIS A 368 -12.88 -1.54 -40.82
CA HIS A 368 -12.29 -2.79 -41.31
C HIS A 368 -11.44 -3.52 -40.26
N ILE A 369 -11.78 -3.39 -38.98
CA ILE A 369 -11.10 -4.02 -37.87
C ILE A 369 -11.27 -5.55 -37.93
N LYS A 370 -10.20 -6.30 -37.72
CA LYS A 370 -10.17 -7.77 -37.69
C LYS A 370 -9.37 -8.27 -36.50
N ALA A 371 -9.73 -9.43 -35.98
CA ALA A 371 -8.91 -10.14 -35.00
C ALA A 371 -7.50 -10.39 -35.55
N SER A 372 -6.50 -10.15 -34.76
CA SER A 372 -5.09 -10.34 -35.11
C SER A 372 -4.24 -10.49 -33.83
N GLY A 373 -3.13 -11.20 -33.92
CA GLY A 373 -2.15 -11.30 -32.83
C GLY A 373 -2.69 -11.87 -31.51
N GLY A 374 -3.80 -12.60 -31.55
CA GLY A 374 -4.45 -13.13 -30.35
C GLY A 374 -5.52 -12.19 -29.73
N PHE A 375 -5.70 -10.99 -30.29
CA PHE A 375 -6.66 -10.00 -29.84
C PHE A 375 -7.95 -10.01 -30.68
N SER A 376 -9.09 -9.74 -30.04
CA SER A 376 -10.41 -9.65 -30.67
C SER A 376 -10.58 -8.36 -31.46
N PRO A 377 -11.60 -8.26 -32.32
CA PRO A 377 -11.95 -6.98 -32.95
C PRO A 377 -12.32 -5.89 -31.94
N GLU A 378 -12.88 -6.25 -30.80
CA GLU A 378 -13.26 -5.34 -29.73
C GLU A 378 -12.04 -4.75 -29.00
N ASP A 379 -10.92 -5.50 -28.90
CA ASP A 379 -9.64 -4.97 -28.38
C ASP A 379 -9.09 -3.89 -29.31
N TYR A 380 -9.15 -4.11 -30.64
CA TYR A 380 -8.80 -3.09 -31.61
C TYR A 380 -9.79 -1.91 -31.67
N LEU A 381 -11.05 -2.13 -31.29
CA LEU A 381 -12.01 -1.04 -31.12
C LEU A 381 -11.63 -0.17 -29.92
N GLN A 382 -11.12 -0.76 -28.84
CA GLN A 382 -10.53 0.01 -27.73
C GLN A 382 -9.35 0.85 -28.21
N SER A 383 -8.45 0.26 -28.99
CA SER A 383 -7.33 1.02 -29.60
C SER A 383 -7.81 2.20 -30.45
N TYR A 384 -8.93 2.05 -31.17
CA TYR A 384 -9.53 3.17 -31.90
C TYR A 384 -9.94 4.30 -30.96
N VAL A 385 -10.61 3.99 -29.84
CA VAL A 385 -11.00 5.00 -28.84
C VAL A 385 -9.76 5.69 -28.27
N MET A 386 -8.78 4.93 -27.81
CA MET A 386 -7.56 5.47 -27.19
C MET A 386 -6.78 6.36 -28.18
N ASN A 387 -6.56 5.91 -29.41
CA ASN A 387 -5.88 6.70 -30.45
C ASN A 387 -6.67 7.95 -30.86
N ARG A 388 -8.01 7.93 -30.77
CA ARG A 388 -8.85 9.10 -31.03
C ARG A 388 -8.66 10.15 -29.92
N MET A 389 -8.65 9.73 -28.65
CA MET A 389 -8.38 10.60 -27.50
C MET A 389 -6.95 11.15 -27.53
N GLU A 390 -5.96 10.31 -27.90
CA GLU A 390 -4.58 10.75 -28.10
C GLU A 390 -4.49 11.90 -29.10
N LYS A 391 -5.21 11.84 -30.23
CA LYS A 391 -5.20 12.92 -31.23
C LYS A 391 -5.64 14.25 -30.65
N VAL A 392 -6.66 14.25 -29.77
CA VAL A 392 -7.14 15.45 -29.06
C VAL A 392 -6.05 16.01 -28.14
N VAL A 393 -5.45 15.14 -27.34
CA VAL A 393 -4.40 15.52 -26.39
C VAL A 393 -3.16 16.02 -27.13
N LYS A 394 -2.75 15.35 -28.19
CA LYS A 394 -1.59 15.69 -29.02
C LYS A 394 -1.79 17.01 -29.78
N ALA A 395 -3.02 17.33 -30.21
CA ALA A 395 -3.35 18.61 -30.86
C ALA A 395 -3.12 19.82 -29.91
N ARG A 396 -3.11 19.59 -28.60
CA ARG A 396 -2.77 20.56 -27.55
C ARG A 396 -1.30 20.51 -27.14
N GLY A 397 -0.42 19.78 -27.89
CA GLY A 397 1.00 19.65 -27.63
C GLY A 397 1.35 18.78 -26.42
N ARG A 398 0.45 17.89 -25.98
CA ARG A 398 0.61 17.06 -24.80
C ARG A 398 0.70 15.57 -25.17
N LYS A 399 1.05 14.71 -24.19
CA LYS A 399 1.14 13.25 -24.33
C LYS A 399 0.05 12.58 -23.51
N ILE A 400 -0.40 11.42 -23.96
CA ILE A 400 -1.19 10.52 -23.12
C ILE A 400 -0.28 9.56 -22.35
N ILE A 401 -0.79 9.09 -21.22
CA ILE A 401 -0.33 7.87 -20.53
C ILE A 401 -1.55 7.00 -20.27
N GLY A 402 -1.42 5.68 -20.36
CA GLY A 402 -2.48 4.73 -20.06
C GLY A 402 -1.93 3.50 -19.35
N TRP A 403 -2.82 2.75 -18.72
CA TRP A 403 -2.50 1.46 -18.11
C TRP A 403 -2.04 0.47 -19.19
N ASP A 404 -1.31 -0.57 -18.83
CA ASP A 404 -0.62 -1.43 -19.80
C ASP A 404 -1.53 -2.27 -20.71
N GLU A 405 -2.86 -2.33 -20.44
CA GLU A 405 -3.85 -2.91 -21.33
C GLU A 405 -3.96 -2.18 -22.69
N VAL A 406 -3.55 -0.91 -22.77
CA VAL A 406 -3.54 -0.20 -24.05
C VAL A 406 -2.59 -0.84 -25.08
N LEU A 407 -1.67 -1.71 -24.60
CA LEU A 407 -0.80 -2.54 -25.44
C LEU A 407 -1.52 -3.76 -26.05
N ASP A 408 -2.73 -4.08 -25.57
CA ASP A 408 -3.54 -5.20 -26.07
C ASP A 408 -4.26 -4.84 -27.39
N GLY A 409 -3.55 -4.21 -28.28
CA GLY A 409 -4.07 -3.72 -29.55
C GLY A 409 -2.98 -2.95 -30.30
N ASN A 410 -3.35 -1.77 -30.79
CA ASN A 410 -2.45 -0.92 -31.58
C ASN A 410 -2.47 0.53 -31.06
N ILE A 411 -1.64 0.80 -30.08
CA ILE A 411 -1.47 2.16 -29.53
C ILE A 411 -0.30 2.88 -30.21
N SER A 412 -0.41 4.20 -30.36
CA SER A 412 0.66 5.06 -30.90
C SER A 412 1.92 4.97 -30.05
N GLN A 413 3.09 4.92 -30.70
CA GLN A 413 4.40 4.88 -30.03
C GLN A 413 4.67 6.13 -29.16
N SER A 414 3.97 7.24 -29.39
CA SER A 414 4.09 8.44 -28.54
C SER A 414 3.36 8.34 -27.21
N ALA A 415 2.48 7.35 -27.03
CA ALA A 415 1.82 7.07 -25.76
C ALA A 415 2.80 6.54 -24.72
N MET A 416 2.71 7.05 -23.50
CA MET A 416 3.42 6.51 -22.36
C MET A 416 2.61 5.35 -21.74
N ILE A 417 3.30 4.41 -21.13
CA ILE A 417 2.67 3.20 -20.56
C ILE A 417 2.91 3.16 -19.04
N MET A 418 1.83 2.90 -18.31
CA MET A 418 1.89 2.63 -16.86
C MET A 418 1.67 1.14 -16.62
N SER A 419 2.75 0.42 -16.24
CA SER A 419 2.75 -1.04 -16.11
C SER A 419 2.37 -1.47 -14.69
N TRP A 420 1.16 -2.02 -14.51
CA TRP A 420 0.62 -2.41 -13.21
C TRP A 420 0.41 -3.93 -13.05
N ARG A 421 0.12 -4.67 -14.13
CA ARG A 421 -0.13 -6.13 -14.14
C ARG A 421 1.15 -6.97 -13.94
N GLY A 422 2.19 -6.37 -13.42
CA GLY A 422 3.54 -6.93 -13.29
C GLY A 422 4.56 -6.05 -14.01
N THR A 423 5.73 -6.59 -14.29
CA THR A 423 6.80 -5.88 -15.02
C THR A 423 6.82 -6.19 -16.52
N GLU A 424 6.16 -7.24 -16.96
CA GLU A 424 6.19 -7.76 -18.34
C GLU A 424 5.63 -6.75 -19.35
N GLY A 425 4.52 -6.07 -19.00
CA GLY A 425 3.92 -4.99 -19.80
C GLY A 425 4.93 -3.86 -20.03
N GLY A 426 5.58 -3.43 -18.94
CA GLY A 426 6.60 -2.38 -19.00
C GLY A 426 7.84 -2.77 -19.78
N ILE A 427 8.34 -4.01 -19.62
CA ILE A 427 9.47 -4.55 -20.39
C ILE A 427 9.12 -4.55 -21.88
N LYS A 428 7.94 -5.06 -22.25
CA LYS A 428 7.45 -5.09 -23.63
C LYS A 428 7.36 -3.67 -24.21
N ALA A 429 6.77 -2.72 -23.46
CA ALA A 429 6.62 -1.33 -23.88
C ALA A 429 7.97 -0.64 -24.07
N ALA A 430 8.89 -0.74 -23.12
CA ALA A 430 10.21 -0.14 -23.19
C ALA A 430 11.05 -0.69 -24.37
N ASN A 431 11.01 -2.01 -24.62
CA ASN A 431 11.66 -2.62 -25.77
C ASN A 431 11.05 -2.17 -27.12
N ASN A 432 9.80 -1.70 -27.11
CA ASN A 432 9.14 -1.11 -28.29
C ASN A 432 9.31 0.42 -28.37
N GLY A 433 10.08 1.04 -27.46
CA GLY A 433 10.39 2.46 -27.45
C GLY A 433 9.32 3.37 -26.86
N HIS A 434 8.39 2.84 -26.08
CA HIS A 434 7.48 3.66 -25.24
C HIS A 434 8.18 4.08 -23.95
N ASP A 435 7.94 5.31 -23.51
CA ASP A 435 8.31 5.74 -22.16
C ASP A 435 7.38 5.03 -21.14
N VAL A 436 7.97 4.50 -20.08
CA VAL A 436 7.29 3.61 -19.13
C VAL A 436 7.41 4.13 -17.70
N VAL A 437 6.30 4.09 -16.97
CA VAL A 437 6.26 4.22 -15.52
C VAL A 437 5.95 2.85 -14.93
N MET A 438 6.85 2.33 -14.06
CA MET A 438 6.64 1.05 -13.39
C MET A 438 5.79 1.22 -12.13
N THR A 439 4.71 0.44 -12.04
CA THR A 439 3.79 0.47 -10.89
C THR A 439 3.16 -0.91 -10.59
N PRO A 440 3.94 -2.02 -10.60
CA PRO A 440 3.39 -3.36 -10.47
C PRO A 440 2.67 -3.55 -9.12
N GLY A 441 1.44 -4.08 -9.18
CA GLY A 441 0.56 -4.20 -8.03
C GLY A 441 1.15 -4.99 -6.86
N ASP A 442 1.96 -6.01 -7.15
CA ASP A 442 2.65 -6.83 -6.14
C ASP A 442 3.68 -6.07 -5.28
N TYR A 443 4.10 -4.88 -5.70
CA TYR A 443 5.12 -4.07 -5.03
C TYR A 443 4.66 -2.66 -4.68
N LEU A 444 3.67 -2.10 -5.42
CA LEU A 444 3.39 -0.67 -5.40
C LEU A 444 1.90 -0.31 -5.23
N TYR A 445 1.01 -1.28 -4.95
CA TYR A 445 -0.38 -1.00 -4.60
C TYR A 445 -0.53 -0.91 -3.08
N PHE A 446 -0.51 0.31 -2.55
CA PHE A 446 -0.51 0.61 -1.13
C PHE A 446 -1.89 0.43 -0.45
N SER A 447 -2.93 0.10 -1.20
CA SER A 447 -4.22 -0.34 -0.66
C SER A 447 -4.22 -1.78 -0.12
N GLN A 448 -3.09 -2.51 -0.21
CA GLN A 448 -2.89 -3.82 0.42
C GLN A 448 -2.47 -3.67 1.89
N GLY A 449 -2.73 -4.69 2.71
CA GLY A 449 -2.33 -4.70 4.12
C GLY A 449 -0.82 -4.66 4.33
N GLN A 450 -0.39 -4.04 5.41
CA GLN A 450 1.04 -3.91 5.79
C GLN A 450 1.47 -4.99 6.78
N SER A 451 0.51 -5.65 7.46
CA SER A 451 0.73 -6.73 8.42
C SER A 451 0.08 -8.03 7.97
N LEU A 452 0.59 -9.16 8.43
CA LEU A 452 -0.05 -10.48 8.32
C LEU A 452 -1.12 -10.72 9.39
N GLU A 453 -1.32 -9.79 10.31
CA GLU A 453 -2.32 -9.82 11.38
C GLU A 453 -3.48 -8.87 11.01
N PRO A 454 -4.56 -9.37 10.35
CA PRO A 454 -5.64 -8.52 9.84
C PRO A 454 -6.36 -7.70 10.92
N GLU A 455 -6.34 -8.17 12.16
CA GLU A 455 -6.93 -7.48 13.31
C GLU A 455 -6.16 -6.21 13.72
N LYS A 456 -4.92 -6.07 13.30
CA LYS A 456 -4.09 -4.87 13.50
C LYS A 456 -4.21 -3.88 12.35
N GLU A 457 -4.93 -4.24 11.27
CA GLU A 457 -5.09 -3.44 10.07
C GLU A 457 -6.48 -2.81 10.00
N PRO A 458 -6.63 -1.61 9.41
CA PRO A 458 -7.93 -1.17 8.91
C PRO A 458 -8.40 -2.12 7.80
N VAL A 459 -9.68 -2.05 7.41
CA VAL A 459 -10.17 -2.86 6.27
C VAL A 459 -9.40 -2.47 5.01
N PHE A 460 -8.82 -3.44 4.32
CA PHE A 460 -7.97 -3.20 3.15
C PHE A 460 -8.38 -4.08 1.96
N ALA A 461 -7.93 -3.72 0.77
CA ALA A 461 -7.97 -4.58 -0.40
C ALA A 461 -7.16 -5.87 -0.13
N ASP A 462 -7.34 -6.85 -0.98
CA ASP A 462 -6.61 -8.11 -0.85
C ASP A 462 -5.09 -7.92 -0.98
N GLY A 463 -4.31 -8.81 -0.34
CA GLY A 463 -2.86 -8.85 -0.46
C GLY A 463 -2.11 -8.46 0.82
N TYR A 464 -0.78 -8.64 0.76
CA TYR A 464 0.15 -8.28 1.82
C TYR A 464 1.38 -7.59 1.20
N LEU A 465 1.57 -6.34 1.52
CA LEU A 465 2.63 -5.50 0.99
C LEU A 465 3.36 -4.75 2.12
N PRO A 466 4.32 -5.40 2.80
CA PRO A 466 5.13 -4.73 3.81
C PRO A 466 6.11 -3.73 3.18
N VAL A 467 6.62 -2.82 3.99
CA VAL A 467 7.62 -1.81 3.58
C VAL A 467 8.85 -2.45 2.93
N GLU A 468 9.31 -3.59 3.44
CA GLU A 468 10.45 -4.33 2.90
C GLU A 468 10.25 -4.74 1.44
N ARG A 469 9.05 -5.20 1.10
CA ARG A 469 8.71 -5.61 -0.27
C ARG A 469 8.70 -4.42 -1.22
N VAL A 470 8.16 -3.28 -0.81
CA VAL A 470 8.25 -2.02 -1.57
C VAL A 470 9.72 -1.64 -1.82
N TYR A 471 10.53 -1.65 -0.75
CA TYR A 471 11.95 -1.28 -0.83
C TYR A 471 12.78 -2.22 -1.70
N SER A 472 12.43 -3.49 -1.78
CA SER A 472 13.13 -4.51 -2.57
C SER A 472 12.87 -4.44 -4.07
N PHE A 473 11.87 -3.70 -4.52
CA PHE A 473 11.51 -3.64 -5.93
C PHE A 473 12.67 -3.14 -6.81
N ASN A 474 12.90 -3.83 -7.93
CA ASN A 474 13.83 -3.40 -8.97
C ASN A 474 13.05 -2.90 -10.20
N PRO A 475 12.98 -1.57 -10.43
CA PRO A 475 12.24 -1.03 -11.56
C PRO A 475 12.94 -1.21 -12.91
N MET A 476 14.21 -1.66 -12.90
CA MET A 476 15.02 -1.92 -14.10
C MET A 476 15.48 -3.38 -14.12
N PRO A 477 14.59 -4.35 -14.39
CA PRO A 477 14.94 -5.76 -14.41
C PRO A 477 15.99 -6.08 -15.49
N ASP A 478 16.71 -7.20 -15.28
CA ASP A 478 17.87 -7.56 -16.12
C ASP A 478 17.47 -7.91 -17.56
N GLU A 479 16.20 -8.22 -17.80
CA GLU A 479 15.63 -8.50 -19.12
C GLU A 479 15.58 -7.27 -20.06
N LEU A 480 15.70 -6.07 -19.51
CA LEU A 480 15.77 -4.85 -20.29
C LEU A 480 17.15 -4.66 -20.92
N SER A 481 17.18 -4.40 -22.23
CA SER A 481 18.39 -3.92 -22.90
C SER A 481 18.80 -2.53 -22.37
N ASP A 482 20.07 -2.14 -22.53
CA ASP A 482 20.55 -0.82 -22.11
C ASP A 482 19.81 0.33 -22.81
N GLU A 483 19.31 0.11 -24.03
CA GLU A 483 18.49 1.09 -24.75
C GLU A 483 17.09 1.15 -24.12
N ALA A 484 16.46 0.01 -23.87
CA ALA A 484 15.14 -0.07 -23.24
C ALA A 484 15.12 0.53 -21.81
N LYS A 485 16.21 0.38 -21.06
CA LYS A 485 16.36 1.01 -19.73
C LYS A 485 16.20 2.53 -19.77
N LYS A 486 16.53 3.19 -20.88
CA LYS A 486 16.37 4.65 -21.03
C LYS A 486 14.90 5.07 -21.12
N HIS A 487 14.03 4.16 -21.49
CA HIS A 487 12.58 4.36 -21.55
C HIS A 487 11.89 4.14 -20.21
N ILE A 488 12.55 3.59 -19.18
CA ILE A 488 11.99 3.55 -17.83
C ILE A 488 12.18 4.93 -17.20
N VAL A 489 11.15 5.79 -17.34
CA VAL A 489 11.25 7.19 -16.92
C VAL A 489 10.97 7.38 -15.44
N GLY A 490 10.34 6.37 -14.78
CA GLY A 490 10.07 6.45 -13.36
C GLY A 490 9.27 5.31 -12.77
N VAL A 491 8.89 5.53 -11.52
CA VAL A 491 8.14 4.59 -10.67
C VAL A 491 7.02 5.35 -9.97
N GLN A 492 5.88 4.70 -9.77
CA GLN A 492 4.75 5.23 -9.04
C GLN A 492 4.18 4.17 -8.08
N ALA A 493 3.66 4.59 -6.92
CA ALA A 493 2.80 3.74 -6.11
C ALA A 493 1.36 4.27 -6.13
N ASN A 494 0.40 3.35 -5.95
CA ASN A 494 -1.02 3.62 -6.09
C ASN A 494 -1.77 3.37 -4.77
N ILE A 495 -2.72 4.27 -4.46
CA ILE A 495 -3.71 4.10 -3.40
C ILE A 495 -5.09 4.09 -4.05
N TRP A 496 -5.70 2.92 -4.12
CA TRP A 496 -7.08 2.69 -4.56
C TRP A 496 -8.00 2.75 -3.36
N SER A 497 -9.11 3.48 -3.44
CA SER A 497 -9.88 3.89 -2.26
C SER A 497 -11.17 3.11 -1.99
N GLU A 498 -11.34 1.90 -2.56
CA GLU A 498 -12.53 1.05 -2.34
C GLU A 498 -12.80 0.80 -0.85
N TYR A 499 -11.73 0.60 -0.09
CA TYR A 499 -11.81 0.32 1.35
C TYR A 499 -11.26 1.47 2.22
N ILE A 500 -11.02 2.64 1.63
CA ILE A 500 -10.45 3.80 2.31
C ILE A 500 -11.49 4.92 2.42
N PRO A 501 -12.42 4.86 3.39
CA PRO A 501 -13.55 5.79 3.46
C PRO A 501 -13.20 7.19 3.98
N TYR A 502 -11.99 7.39 4.53
CA TYR A 502 -11.54 8.67 5.10
C TYR A 502 -10.02 8.83 5.01
N PHE A 503 -9.57 10.07 4.98
CA PHE A 503 -8.19 10.41 4.65
C PHE A 503 -7.14 9.90 5.67
N LYS A 504 -7.48 9.79 6.95
CA LYS A 504 -6.57 9.20 7.96
C LYS A 504 -6.20 7.73 7.67
N HIS A 505 -7.08 7.01 6.98
CA HIS A 505 -6.79 5.68 6.49
C HIS A 505 -5.80 5.74 5.30
N ALA A 506 -5.99 6.68 4.36
CA ALA A 506 -5.04 6.88 3.27
C ALA A 506 -3.62 7.28 3.77
N GLU A 507 -3.53 8.07 4.85
CA GLU A 507 -2.25 8.36 5.51
C GLU A 507 -1.58 7.08 6.03
N TYR A 508 -2.34 6.22 6.72
CA TYR A 508 -1.87 4.93 7.24
C TYR A 508 -1.36 4.03 6.11
N ASP A 509 -2.11 3.91 5.03
CA ASP A 509 -1.73 3.10 3.88
C ASP A 509 -0.50 3.65 3.14
N ALA A 510 -0.36 4.97 3.09
CA ALA A 510 0.80 5.63 2.48
C ALA A 510 2.08 5.48 3.30
N LEU A 511 1.99 5.63 4.62
CA LEU A 511 3.16 5.75 5.49
C LEU A 511 3.39 4.48 6.34
N PRO A 512 4.64 4.03 6.49
CA PRO A 512 5.88 4.60 5.94
C PRO A 512 6.29 4.06 4.55
N ARG A 513 5.40 3.34 3.81
CA ARG A 513 5.72 2.80 2.46
C ARG A 513 6.13 3.90 1.47
N MET A 514 5.59 5.13 1.61
CA MET A 514 6.01 6.28 0.82
C MET A 514 7.49 6.64 1.06
N ALA A 515 8.02 6.39 2.24
CA ALA A 515 9.45 6.57 2.52
C ALA A 515 10.31 5.55 1.74
N ALA A 516 9.87 4.29 1.66
CA ALA A 516 10.52 3.27 0.85
C ALA A 516 10.45 3.59 -0.65
N LEU A 517 9.29 4.04 -1.12
CA LEU A 517 9.10 4.53 -2.48
C LEU A 517 10.02 5.70 -2.80
N ALA A 518 10.19 6.64 -1.87
CA ALA A 518 11.06 7.80 -2.04
C ALA A 518 12.52 7.37 -2.31
N GLU A 519 13.06 6.41 -1.56
CA GLU A 519 14.40 5.90 -1.82
C GLU A 519 14.48 5.08 -3.12
N LEU A 520 13.44 4.33 -3.44
CA LEU A 520 13.34 3.59 -4.70
C LEU A 520 13.41 4.53 -5.92
N GLN A 521 12.74 5.67 -5.84
CA GLN A 521 12.65 6.66 -6.92
C GLN A 521 13.85 7.60 -7.00
N TRP A 522 14.52 7.81 -5.88
CA TRP A 522 15.58 8.81 -5.75
C TRP A 522 16.98 8.23 -5.73
N CYS A 523 17.19 7.18 -4.91
CA CYS A 523 18.52 6.64 -4.65
C CYS A 523 18.92 5.57 -5.69
N ARG A 524 20.19 5.55 -6.04
CA ARG A 524 20.74 4.49 -6.88
C ARG A 524 20.71 3.14 -6.19
N PRO A 525 20.46 2.02 -6.89
CA PRO A 525 20.30 0.69 -6.30
C PRO A 525 21.46 0.26 -5.39
N GLU A 526 22.71 0.57 -5.78
CA GLU A 526 23.92 0.20 -5.04
C GLU A 526 24.09 0.91 -3.70
N LYS A 527 23.27 1.95 -3.43
CA LYS A 527 23.27 2.69 -2.16
C LYS A 527 22.14 2.30 -1.24
N ARG A 528 21.22 1.48 -1.72
CA ARG A 528 20.06 1.06 -0.93
C ARG A 528 20.45 -0.07 0.02
N ASP A 529 20.26 0.14 1.31
CA ASP A 529 20.44 -0.84 2.39
C ASP A 529 19.20 -0.80 3.29
N TYR A 530 18.43 -1.89 3.32
CA TYR A 530 17.16 -1.94 4.03
C TYR A 530 17.30 -1.72 5.54
N LYS A 531 18.35 -2.28 6.17
CA LYS A 531 18.55 -2.11 7.61
C LYS A 531 18.84 -0.65 7.98
N GLN A 532 19.71 -0.01 7.23
CA GLN A 532 19.99 1.42 7.42
C GLN A 532 18.78 2.30 7.08
N PHE A 533 17.98 1.89 6.09
CA PHE A 533 16.73 2.56 5.76
C PHE A 533 15.75 2.51 6.94
N VAL A 534 15.55 1.36 7.59
CA VAL A 534 14.67 1.27 8.76
C VAL A 534 15.15 2.15 9.91
N ASP A 535 16.47 2.23 10.15
CA ASP A 535 17.04 3.17 11.15
C ASP A 535 16.70 4.64 10.83
N ARG A 536 16.61 5.00 9.53
CA ARG A 536 16.13 6.33 9.09
C ARG A 536 14.62 6.50 9.25
N CYS A 537 13.84 5.42 9.15
CA CYS A 537 12.38 5.47 9.33
C CYS A 537 11.98 5.89 10.75
N PHE A 538 12.75 5.54 11.79
CA PHE A 538 12.50 6.04 13.16
C PHE A 538 12.51 7.57 13.20
N ARG A 539 13.45 8.21 12.52
CA ARG A 539 13.54 9.67 12.46
C ARG A 539 12.45 10.30 11.57
N MET A 540 12.00 9.56 10.53
CA MET A 540 10.84 10.01 9.74
C MET A 540 9.55 9.92 10.57
N ALA A 541 9.42 8.91 11.44
CA ALA A 541 8.28 8.79 12.35
C ALA A 541 8.18 10.01 13.29
N ASP A 542 9.30 10.52 13.82
CA ASP A 542 9.31 11.76 14.63
C ASP A 542 8.74 12.94 13.85
N LEU A 543 9.05 13.05 12.56
CA LEU A 543 8.45 14.08 11.69
C LEU A 543 6.96 13.83 11.42
N TYR A 544 6.55 12.58 11.27
CA TYR A 544 5.13 12.24 11.11
C TYR A 544 4.34 12.65 12.35
N GLU A 545 4.91 12.49 13.55
CA GLU A 545 4.31 12.97 14.80
C GLU A 545 4.17 14.50 14.84
N VAL A 546 5.21 15.26 14.45
CA VAL A 546 5.16 16.73 14.36
C VAL A 546 3.99 17.19 13.49
N TYR A 547 3.74 16.51 12.36
CA TYR A 547 2.65 16.85 11.44
C TYR A 547 1.35 16.12 11.74
N ASN A 548 1.28 15.32 12.80
CA ASN A 548 0.12 14.51 13.18
C ASN A 548 -0.39 13.66 12.00
N TYR A 549 0.53 13.02 11.26
CA TYR A 549 0.19 12.02 10.26
C TYR A 549 -0.15 10.69 10.93
N ASN A 550 -1.12 9.98 10.36
CA ASN A 550 -1.39 8.59 10.74
C ASN A 550 -0.47 7.67 9.91
N TYR A 551 0.31 6.82 10.57
CA TYR A 551 1.24 5.92 9.89
C TYR A 551 1.24 4.54 10.52
N ALA A 552 1.54 3.50 9.72
CA ALA A 552 1.67 2.14 10.21
C ALA A 552 3.00 1.96 10.94
N THR A 553 2.97 1.28 12.08
CA THR A 553 4.15 1.06 12.94
C THR A 553 4.80 -0.30 12.75
N HIS A 554 4.23 -1.19 11.92
CA HIS A 554 4.64 -2.60 11.77
C HIS A 554 6.12 -2.80 11.41
N ILE A 555 6.74 -1.81 10.73
CA ILE A 555 8.18 -1.84 10.44
C ILE A 555 9.04 -1.79 11.71
N PHE A 556 8.49 -1.32 12.81
CA PHE A 556 9.16 -1.20 14.11
C PHE A 556 8.85 -2.38 15.05
N ASP A 557 7.89 -3.24 14.69
CA ASP A 557 7.45 -4.35 15.52
C ASP A 557 8.55 -5.41 15.69
N LEU A 558 8.39 -6.23 16.72
CA LEU A 558 9.20 -7.42 16.96
C LEU A 558 9.03 -8.40 15.79
N GLN A 559 10.11 -8.65 15.07
CA GLN A 559 10.10 -9.59 13.96
C GLN A 559 10.30 -11.00 14.47
N VAL A 560 9.35 -11.90 14.20
CA VAL A 560 9.41 -13.32 14.62
C VAL A 560 9.27 -14.22 13.39
N ASP A 561 10.29 -15.03 13.15
CA ASP A 561 10.34 -16.03 12.09
C ASP A 561 10.36 -17.43 12.70
N ILE A 562 9.31 -18.21 12.43
CA ILE A 562 9.09 -19.54 13.00
C ILE A 562 9.25 -20.59 11.90
N LYS A 563 10.16 -21.54 12.11
CA LYS A 563 10.49 -22.60 11.14
C LYS A 563 10.42 -23.97 11.77
N PRO A 564 9.54 -24.85 11.28
CA PRO A 564 9.57 -26.27 11.63
C PRO A 564 10.85 -26.95 11.12
N ASP A 565 11.53 -27.69 11.99
CA ASP A 565 12.71 -28.50 11.64
C ASP A 565 12.38 -30.00 11.85
N PHE A 566 11.93 -30.64 10.80
CA PHE A 566 11.55 -32.05 10.78
C PHE A 566 12.74 -32.98 11.06
N SER A 567 13.98 -32.56 10.75
CA SER A 567 15.19 -33.35 10.96
C SER A 567 15.54 -33.41 12.44
N ASN A 568 15.43 -32.30 13.14
CA ASN A 568 15.71 -32.18 14.56
C ASN A 568 14.47 -32.30 15.45
N LYS A 569 13.27 -32.45 14.82
CA LYS A 569 11.96 -32.57 15.48
C LYS A 569 11.73 -31.46 16.48
N CYS A 570 11.89 -30.24 16.03
CA CYS A 570 11.65 -29.02 16.82
C CYS A 570 11.12 -27.90 15.91
N ILE A 571 10.58 -26.89 16.55
CA ILE A 571 10.26 -25.61 15.91
C ILE A 571 11.34 -24.62 16.33
N THR A 572 11.97 -23.95 15.40
CA THR A 572 12.95 -22.90 15.64
C THR A 572 12.30 -21.54 15.56
N VAL A 573 12.39 -20.74 16.64
CA VAL A 573 11.91 -19.37 16.71
C VAL A 573 13.10 -18.43 16.61
N ASN A 574 13.19 -17.69 15.51
CA ASN A 574 14.15 -16.61 15.31
C ASN A 574 13.46 -15.27 15.58
N MET A 575 14.11 -14.44 16.37
CA MET A 575 13.60 -13.11 16.68
C MET A 575 14.62 -12.04 16.30
N SER A 576 14.12 -10.93 15.76
CA SER A 576 14.93 -9.77 15.44
C SER A 576 14.15 -8.48 15.69
N LYS A 577 14.86 -7.38 15.75
CA LYS A 577 14.30 -6.05 15.97
C LYS A 577 15.10 -4.99 15.22
N PHE A 578 14.46 -3.91 14.93
CA PHE A 578 15.12 -2.67 14.53
C PHE A 578 15.16 -1.68 15.69
N GLY A 579 16.12 -0.77 15.66
CA GLY A 579 16.30 0.22 16.72
C GLY A 579 16.82 -0.35 18.05
N ALA A 580 16.80 0.49 19.10
CA ALA A 580 17.27 0.15 20.43
C ALA A 580 16.21 -0.63 21.23
N GLY A 581 16.66 -1.50 22.15
CA GLY A 581 15.78 -2.29 23.00
C GLY A 581 16.35 -3.71 23.20
N ASP A 582 15.70 -4.52 24.02
CA ASP A 582 16.04 -5.92 24.25
C ASP A 582 14.79 -6.80 24.11
N ILE A 583 14.97 -8.02 23.61
CA ILE A 583 13.90 -8.99 23.48
C ILE A 583 13.97 -9.97 24.65
N TYR A 584 12.86 -10.13 25.36
CA TYR A 584 12.67 -11.10 26.44
C TYR A 584 11.57 -12.07 26.07
N TYR A 585 11.58 -13.30 26.60
CA TYR A 585 10.56 -14.30 26.30
C TYR A 585 10.34 -15.29 27.44
N THR A 586 9.16 -15.92 27.46
CA THR A 586 8.74 -16.96 28.39
C THR A 586 8.17 -18.17 27.62
N PHE A 587 8.10 -19.34 28.30
CA PHE A 587 7.55 -20.59 27.71
C PHE A 587 6.21 -21.01 28.32
N ASP A 588 5.74 -20.32 29.35
CA ASP A 588 4.55 -20.67 30.13
C ASP A 588 3.38 -19.68 29.90
N GLY A 589 3.55 -18.73 28.99
CA GLY A 589 2.57 -17.68 28.72
C GLY A 589 2.53 -16.55 29.75
N SER A 590 3.48 -16.53 30.71
CA SER A 590 3.63 -15.39 31.61
C SER A 590 4.23 -14.18 30.86
N GLU A 591 3.85 -12.98 31.28
CA GLU A 591 4.31 -11.73 30.69
C GLU A 591 5.82 -11.55 30.86
N PRO A 592 6.61 -11.42 29.77
CA PRO A 592 8.04 -11.22 29.88
C PRO A 592 8.40 -9.84 30.45
N ASP A 593 9.27 -9.81 31.44
CA ASP A 593 9.92 -8.64 32.01
C ASP A 593 11.44 -8.70 31.78
N ASP A 594 12.21 -7.77 32.34
CA ASP A 594 13.68 -7.72 32.26
C ASP A 594 14.40 -8.84 33.00
N LYS A 595 13.67 -9.70 33.73
CA LYS A 595 14.16 -10.89 34.43
C LYS A 595 13.88 -12.20 33.68
N ALA A 596 13.02 -12.15 32.64
CA ALA A 596 12.72 -13.29 31.80
C ALA A 596 13.93 -13.71 30.93
N HIS A 597 13.79 -14.75 30.12
CA HIS A 597 14.86 -15.16 29.21
C HIS A 597 15.16 -14.04 28.18
N ARG A 598 16.39 -13.53 28.20
CA ARG A 598 16.84 -12.56 27.20
C ARG A 598 17.26 -13.27 25.93
N TYR A 599 16.69 -12.85 24.79
CA TYR A 599 16.99 -13.44 23.49
C TYR A 599 18.42 -13.10 23.03
N SER A 600 19.17 -14.12 22.62
CA SER A 600 20.52 -13.97 22.07
C SER A 600 20.85 -14.96 20.95
N LYS A 601 20.03 -16.00 20.75
CA LYS A 601 20.18 -17.03 19.72
C LYS A 601 18.81 -17.66 19.44
N PRO A 602 18.62 -18.35 18.30
CA PRO A 602 17.39 -19.04 18.00
C PRO A 602 16.90 -19.95 19.13
N VAL A 603 15.59 -19.95 19.37
CA VAL A 603 14.96 -20.75 20.44
C VAL A 603 14.36 -22.00 19.83
N GLU A 604 14.66 -23.17 20.38
CA GLU A 604 14.07 -24.44 19.95
C GLU A 604 12.89 -24.80 20.85
N ILE A 605 11.76 -25.12 20.24
CA ILE A 605 10.54 -25.59 20.90
C ILE A 605 10.34 -27.07 20.51
N ARG A 606 10.15 -27.94 21.51
CA ARG A 606 10.07 -29.42 21.35
C ARG A 606 8.85 -30.05 22.00
N GLU A 607 8.08 -29.28 22.73
CA GLU A 607 6.90 -29.71 23.48
C GLU A 607 5.87 -28.58 23.54
N ASN A 608 4.66 -28.90 23.99
CA ASN A 608 3.57 -27.93 24.10
C ASN A 608 4.02 -26.71 24.90
N THR A 609 3.91 -25.54 24.29
CA THR A 609 4.51 -24.32 24.84
C THR A 609 3.62 -23.11 24.56
N LYS A 610 3.36 -22.31 25.59
CA LYS A 610 2.74 -20.99 25.47
C LYS A 610 3.85 -19.95 25.41
N PHE A 611 4.29 -19.67 24.22
CA PHE A 611 5.40 -18.75 23.97
C PHE A 611 4.92 -17.31 23.97
N TRP A 612 5.57 -16.46 24.77
CA TRP A 612 5.37 -15.03 24.74
C TRP A 612 6.71 -14.33 24.63
N ALA A 613 6.94 -13.55 23.57
CA ALA A 613 8.11 -12.70 23.42
C ALA A 613 7.71 -11.23 23.49
N ARG A 614 8.56 -10.40 24.07
CA ARG A 614 8.37 -8.97 24.22
C ARG A 614 9.64 -8.22 23.87
N LEU A 615 9.53 -7.25 22.99
CA LEU A 615 10.53 -6.22 22.77
C LEU A 615 10.31 -5.10 23.80
N ILE A 616 11.32 -4.78 24.61
CA ILE A 616 11.31 -3.65 25.54
C ILE A 616 12.28 -2.59 25.04
N ARG A 617 11.78 -1.42 24.70
CA ARG A 617 12.56 -0.27 24.24
C ARG A 617 13.04 0.60 25.40
N LYS A 618 14.06 1.44 25.17
CA LYS A 618 14.64 2.31 26.20
C LYS A 618 13.68 3.40 26.72
N ASP A 619 12.75 3.82 25.89
CA ASP A 619 11.68 4.77 26.23
C ASP A 619 10.50 4.14 26.98
N GLY A 620 10.56 2.82 27.18
CA GLY A 620 9.52 2.04 27.86
C GLY A 620 8.43 1.52 26.94
N GLU A 621 8.48 1.79 25.64
CA GLU A 621 7.57 1.16 24.67
C GLU A 621 7.84 -0.33 24.58
N THR A 622 6.79 -1.11 24.40
CA THR A 622 6.84 -2.57 24.28
C THR A 622 6.05 -3.04 23.07
N ASP A 623 6.52 -4.13 22.46
CA ASP A 623 5.79 -4.86 21.44
C ASP A 623 5.80 -6.35 21.74
N ASP A 624 4.66 -7.00 21.64
CA ASP A 624 4.41 -8.38 22.07
C ASP A 624 4.14 -9.31 20.89
N TYR A 625 4.75 -10.49 20.95
CA TYR A 625 4.40 -11.62 20.11
C TYR A 625 4.00 -12.84 20.95
N LYS A 626 2.82 -13.44 20.67
CA LYS A 626 2.31 -14.61 21.38
C LYS A 626 2.02 -15.73 20.39
N CYS A 627 2.40 -16.95 20.74
CA CYS A 627 2.11 -18.15 19.96
C CYS A 627 1.99 -19.37 20.88
N GLU A 628 1.01 -20.21 20.60
CA GLU A 628 0.90 -21.53 21.21
C GLU A 628 1.44 -22.56 20.23
N PHE A 629 2.30 -23.45 20.71
CA PHE A 629 2.86 -24.59 19.98
C PHE A 629 2.25 -25.85 20.54
N ASP A 630 1.55 -26.62 19.70
CA ASP A 630 0.86 -27.84 20.11
C ASP A 630 1.46 -29.06 19.40
N PHE A 631 2.08 -29.94 20.15
CA PHE A 631 2.66 -31.18 19.67
C PHE A 631 1.76 -32.37 20.01
N SER A 632 1.35 -33.11 19.00
CA SER A 632 0.64 -34.37 19.10
C SER A 632 1.55 -35.55 18.71
N LYS A 633 1.07 -36.77 18.78
CA LYS A 633 1.79 -37.95 18.28
C LYS A 633 2.09 -37.87 16.78
N ALA A 634 1.31 -37.07 16.02
CA ALA A 634 1.48 -36.86 14.58
C ALA A 634 2.58 -35.84 14.28
N SER A 635 2.92 -34.96 15.22
CA SER A 635 3.82 -33.83 14.95
C SER A 635 5.19 -34.31 14.49
N MET A 636 5.72 -33.68 13.44
CA MET A 636 6.99 -33.99 12.78
C MET A 636 7.09 -35.44 12.25
N LYS A 637 5.93 -36.09 11.97
CA LYS A 637 5.91 -37.42 11.34
C LYS A 637 5.83 -37.32 9.81
N PRO A 638 6.32 -38.33 9.08
CA PRO A 638 6.09 -38.38 7.64
C PRO A 638 4.59 -38.39 7.32
N VAL A 639 4.17 -37.50 6.48
CA VAL A 639 2.79 -37.36 6.00
C VAL A 639 2.75 -37.33 4.47
N LYS A 640 1.77 -37.94 3.86
CA LYS A 640 1.55 -37.96 2.42
C LYS A 640 0.14 -37.50 2.11
N LEU A 641 0.00 -36.61 1.13
CA LEU A 641 -1.26 -36.24 0.51
C LEU A 641 -1.48 -37.07 -0.74
N LYS A 642 -2.71 -37.54 -0.94
CA LYS A 642 -3.12 -38.22 -2.18
C LYS A 642 -3.28 -37.24 -3.33
N THR A 643 -3.86 -36.09 -3.05
CA THR A 643 -4.01 -34.97 -3.98
C THR A 643 -3.26 -33.76 -3.41
N PRO A 644 -2.44 -33.07 -4.19
CA PRO A 644 -1.76 -31.87 -3.70
C PRO A 644 -2.79 -30.77 -3.41
N PRO A 645 -2.51 -29.85 -2.48
CA PRO A 645 -3.30 -28.64 -2.31
C PRO A 645 -3.22 -27.77 -3.57
N HIS A 646 -4.14 -26.82 -3.68
CA HIS A 646 -4.14 -25.89 -4.82
C HIS A 646 -2.84 -25.06 -4.84
N GLN A 647 -2.29 -24.80 -6.03
CA GLN A 647 -0.98 -24.16 -6.21
C GLN A 647 -0.84 -22.81 -5.46
N ASN A 648 -1.90 -22.02 -5.38
CA ASN A 648 -1.89 -20.72 -4.70
C ASN A 648 -1.82 -20.82 -3.17
N TYR A 649 -2.16 -22.02 -2.60
CA TYR A 649 -2.24 -22.25 -1.15
C TYR A 649 -1.59 -23.59 -0.79
N SER A 650 -0.48 -23.91 -1.44
CA SER A 650 0.24 -25.17 -1.22
C SER A 650 1.35 -25.08 -0.17
N TYR A 651 1.94 -23.90 -0.01
CA TYR A 651 3.02 -23.59 0.93
C TYR A 651 4.05 -24.72 1.10
N ALA A 652 4.22 -25.30 2.32
CA ALA A 652 5.08 -26.44 2.56
C ALA A 652 4.43 -27.79 2.13
N GLY A 653 3.17 -27.75 1.68
CA GLY A 653 2.40 -28.94 1.29
C GLY A 653 2.03 -29.83 2.49
N ALA A 654 2.19 -31.15 2.33
CA ALA A 654 1.82 -32.10 3.36
C ALA A 654 2.44 -31.83 4.75
N PRO A 655 3.72 -31.42 4.88
CA PRO A 655 4.32 -31.11 6.18
C PRO A 655 3.57 -30.07 7.01
N THR A 656 2.88 -29.09 6.38
CA THR A 656 2.07 -28.09 7.09
C THR A 656 1.00 -28.70 7.99
N LEU A 657 0.55 -29.92 7.69
CA LEU A 657 -0.49 -30.62 8.48
C LEU A 657 0.01 -31.25 9.78
N VAL A 658 1.31 -31.27 10.03
CA VAL A 658 1.91 -31.97 11.19
C VAL A 658 3.15 -31.21 11.70
N ASP A 659 3.20 -29.90 11.51
CA ASP A 659 4.37 -29.09 11.90
C ASP A 659 4.27 -28.50 13.32
N GLY A 660 3.13 -28.71 14.00
CA GLY A 660 2.88 -28.20 15.36
C GLY A 660 2.50 -26.73 15.41
N LEU A 661 2.06 -26.16 14.27
CA LEU A 661 1.70 -24.74 14.15
C LEU A 661 0.26 -24.57 13.70
N HIS A 662 -0.53 -23.85 14.48
CA HIS A 662 -1.88 -23.45 14.09
C HIS A 662 -1.90 -22.21 13.20
N GLY A 663 -2.90 -22.19 12.31
CA GLY A 663 -3.22 -21.02 11.50
C GLY A 663 -3.89 -19.93 12.35
N ASN A 664 -3.74 -18.69 11.92
CA ASN A 664 -4.45 -17.54 12.47
C ASN A 664 -5.61 -17.11 11.54
N SER A 665 -6.23 -15.97 11.82
CA SER A 665 -7.35 -15.42 11.05
C SER A 665 -7.00 -15.08 9.58
N ASN A 666 -5.72 -15.08 9.21
CA ASN A 666 -5.26 -14.88 7.85
C ASN A 666 -4.85 -16.20 7.19
N TYR A 667 -5.68 -16.74 6.30
CA TYR A 667 -5.41 -18.00 5.58
C TYR A 667 -4.22 -17.94 4.61
N ARG A 668 -3.57 -16.76 4.45
CA ARG A 668 -2.42 -16.55 3.55
C ARG A 668 -1.07 -16.55 4.25
N THR A 669 -1.03 -16.86 5.54
CA THR A 669 0.23 -16.85 6.34
C THR A 669 1.16 -18.04 6.06
N GLY A 670 0.76 -18.98 5.22
CA GLY A 670 1.52 -20.23 5.01
C GLY A 670 1.26 -21.32 6.05
N ARG A 671 0.32 -21.09 6.97
CA ARG A 671 -0.10 -22.05 8.01
C ARG A 671 -1.39 -22.79 7.68
N TRP A 672 -2.00 -22.47 6.56
CA TRP A 672 -3.19 -23.10 6.02
C TRP A 672 -2.88 -23.68 4.65
N ILE A 673 -3.32 -24.87 4.35
CA ILE A 673 -3.31 -25.39 2.98
C ILE A 673 -4.74 -25.49 2.44
N GLY A 674 -4.91 -25.06 1.19
CA GLY A 674 -6.23 -24.89 0.55
C GLY A 674 -6.53 -25.95 -0.53
N PHE A 675 -7.77 -26.46 -0.53
CA PHE A 675 -8.28 -27.39 -1.50
C PHE A 675 -9.53 -26.83 -2.19
N TRP A 676 -9.61 -26.98 -3.51
CA TRP A 676 -10.78 -26.55 -4.27
C TRP A 676 -11.32 -27.67 -5.14
N GLY A 677 -12.54 -28.13 -4.83
CA GLY A 677 -13.21 -29.22 -5.54
C GLY A 677 -12.62 -30.60 -5.33
N THR A 678 -11.55 -30.72 -4.54
CA THR A 678 -10.90 -32.00 -4.20
C THR A 678 -10.85 -32.18 -2.69
N PRO A 679 -11.00 -33.41 -2.17
CA PRO A 679 -10.86 -33.68 -0.74
C PRO A 679 -9.39 -33.60 -0.31
N LEU A 680 -9.15 -33.15 0.93
CA LEU A 680 -7.90 -33.44 1.64
C LEU A 680 -7.91 -34.95 1.99
N GLU A 681 -6.91 -35.71 1.53
CA GLU A 681 -6.67 -37.08 1.95
C GLU A 681 -5.22 -37.23 2.39
N ALA A 682 -5.00 -37.13 3.71
CA ALA A 682 -3.67 -37.19 4.34
C ALA A 682 -3.44 -38.54 4.98
N THR A 683 -2.25 -39.11 4.85
CA THR A 683 -1.83 -40.33 5.54
C THR A 683 -0.56 -40.07 6.34
N VAL A 684 -0.66 -40.16 7.66
CA VAL A 684 0.46 -40.04 8.61
C VAL A 684 1.07 -41.39 8.88
N ASP A 685 2.41 -41.54 8.79
CA ASP A 685 3.17 -42.75 9.14
C ASP A 685 3.92 -42.54 10.46
N PHE A 686 3.47 -43.16 11.52
CA PHE A 686 4.13 -43.12 12.82
C PHE A 686 5.49 -43.82 12.80
N GLN A 687 5.82 -44.54 11.71
CA GLN A 687 7.03 -45.36 11.55
C GLN A 687 7.06 -46.63 12.43
N SER A 688 6.22 -46.67 13.45
CA SER A 688 6.04 -47.88 14.35
C SER A 688 4.58 -47.90 14.85
N PRO A 689 4.06 -49.06 15.26
CA PRO A 689 2.71 -49.13 15.84
C PRO A 689 2.57 -48.26 17.08
N THR A 690 1.70 -47.26 17.02
CA THR A 690 1.44 -46.27 18.07
C THR A 690 -0.01 -46.36 18.50
N GLU A 691 -0.31 -46.18 19.78
CA GLU A 691 -1.66 -46.15 20.32
C GLU A 691 -2.27 -44.76 20.05
N VAL A 692 -3.46 -44.74 19.42
CA VAL A 692 -4.16 -43.51 19.06
C VAL A 692 -5.65 -43.66 19.40
N SER A 693 -6.32 -42.58 19.78
CA SER A 693 -7.74 -42.54 20.18
C SER A 693 -8.50 -41.30 19.71
N SER A 694 -7.83 -40.32 19.18
CA SER A 694 -8.49 -39.10 18.64
C SER A 694 -7.75 -38.48 17.46
N VAL A 695 -8.50 -37.71 16.66
CA VAL A 695 -7.98 -36.84 15.59
C VAL A 695 -8.64 -35.49 15.75
N LYS A 696 -7.80 -34.43 15.79
CA LYS A 696 -8.25 -33.04 15.80
C LYS A 696 -7.70 -32.29 14.60
N PHE A 697 -8.42 -31.29 14.15
CA PHE A 697 -7.94 -30.35 13.10
C PHE A 697 -8.73 -29.05 13.19
N SER A 698 -8.19 -27.98 12.60
CA SER A 698 -8.91 -26.72 12.47
C SER A 698 -9.21 -26.42 11.00
N SER A 699 -10.28 -25.66 10.78
CA SER A 699 -10.63 -25.09 9.48
C SER A 699 -11.03 -23.63 9.63
N ILE A 700 -10.60 -22.78 8.74
CA ILE A 700 -10.98 -21.37 8.73
C ILE A 700 -12.25 -21.17 7.90
N ILE A 701 -13.13 -20.28 8.34
CA ILE A 701 -14.35 -19.88 7.65
C ILE A 701 -14.23 -18.41 7.26
N HIS A 702 -14.31 -18.14 5.95
CA HIS A 702 -14.31 -16.81 5.34
C HIS A 702 -15.30 -16.80 4.18
N ILE A 703 -16.61 -16.70 4.52
CA ILE A 703 -17.72 -16.88 3.56
C ILE A 703 -17.55 -15.96 2.33
N ASN A 704 -17.16 -14.72 2.55
CA ASN A 704 -16.97 -13.73 1.48
C ASN A 704 -15.81 -14.07 0.53
N ASP A 705 -14.85 -14.89 0.97
CA ASP A 705 -13.74 -15.38 0.15
C ASP A 705 -13.98 -16.82 -0.32
N TRP A 706 -15.25 -17.28 -0.28
CA TRP A 706 -15.70 -18.60 -0.72
C TRP A 706 -15.15 -19.75 0.13
N ILE A 707 -14.65 -19.46 1.33
CA ILE A 707 -14.08 -20.43 2.27
C ILE A 707 -15.15 -20.85 3.27
N TYR A 708 -15.50 -22.13 3.25
CA TYR A 708 -16.53 -22.71 4.12
C TYR A 708 -15.95 -23.79 5.03
N ASN A 709 -16.70 -24.14 6.06
CA ASN A 709 -16.40 -25.27 6.93
C ASN A 709 -16.32 -26.59 6.14
N PRO A 710 -15.64 -27.62 6.66
CA PRO A 710 -15.66 -28.94 6.06
C PRO A 710 -17.08 -29.54 6.01
N LYS A 711 -17.34 -30.38 5.02
CA LYS A 711 -18.60 -31.14 4.90
C LYS A 711 -18.57 -32.40 5.73
N SER A 712 -17.44 -33.12 5.72
CA SER A 712 -17.29 -34.37 6.49
C SER A 712 -15.82 -34.64 6.79
N CYS A 713 -15.59 -35.44 7.81
CA CYS A 713 -14.28 -36.01 8.13
C CYS A 713 -14.42 -37.53 8.33
N VAL A 714 -13.49 -38.30 7.80
CA VAL A 714 -13.39 -39.76 7.99
C VAL A 714 -11.97 -40.10 8.44
N VAL A 715 -11.88 -40.84 9.53
CA VAL A 715 -10.60 -41.36 10.08
C VAL A 715 -10.50 -42.87 9.84
N MET A 716 -9.37 -43.28 9.28
CA MET A 716 -9.07 -44.68 9.00
C MET A 716 -7.67 -45.05 9.51
N VAL A 717 -7.50 -46.29 9.93
CA VAL A 717 -6.23 -46.80 10.48
C VAL A 717 -5.75 -48.02 9.67
N SER A 718 -4.42 -48.24 9.64
CA SER A 718 -3.77 -49.33 8.96
C SER A 718 -2.42 -49.68 9.57
N ASN A 719 -2.02 -50.97 9.54
CA ASN A 719 -0.67 -51.39 9.92
C ASN A 719 0.25 -51.66 8.73
N ASP A 720 -0.31 -51.88 7.53
CA ASP A 720 0.43 -52.17 6.30
C ASP A 720 0.52 -51.00 5.32
N GLY A 721 -0.23 -49.91 5.60
CA GLY A 721 -0.33 -48.75 4.72
C GLY A 721 -1.12 -49.00 3.42
N LYS A 722 -1.76 -50.12 3.29
CA LYS A 722 -2.54 -50.56 2.09
C LYS A 722 -3.99 -50.79 2.40
N THR A 723 -4.26 -51.57 3.45
CA THR A 723 -5.62 -51.91 3.89
C THR A 723 -6.01 -51.03 5.05
N PHE A 724 -6.98 -50.16 4.82
CA PHE A 724 -7.45 -49.18 5.83
C PHE A 724 -8.83 -49.58 6.35
N ARG A 725 -9.01 -49.49 7.66
CA ARG A 725 -10.27 -49.70 8.37
C ARG A 725 -10.76 -48.37 8.95
N LYS A 726 -12.00 -48.00 8.73
CA LYS A 726 -12.63 -46.82 9.33
C LYS A 726 -12.78 -47.01 10.85
N VAL A 727 -12.43 -45.98 11.61
CA VAL A 727 -12.55 -45.91 13.06
C VAL A 727 -13.47 -44.79 13.54
N ALA A 728 -13.53 -43.68 12.81
CA ALA A 728 -14.45 -42.58 13.11
C ALA A 728 -14.92 -41.88 11.85
N SER A 729 -16.04 -41.21 11.89
CA SER A 729 -16.50 -40.24 10.88
C SER A 729 -17.53 -39.31 11.46
N ASP A 730 -17.55 -38.08 10.94
CA ASP A 730 -18.54 -37.08 11.27
C ASP A 730 -18.90 -36.25 10.02
N ASP A 731 -20.14 -35.74 9.98
CA ASP A 731 -20.68 -34.89 8.94
C ASP A 731 -21.07 -33.52 9.53
N TYR A 732 -20.71 -32.46 8.84
CA TYR A 732 -20.90 -31.08 9.32
C TYR A 732 -21.85 -30.32 8.41
N PRO A 733 -22.87 -29.64 8.97
CA PRO A 733 -23.78 -28.82 8.17
C PRO A 733 -23.04 -27.64 7.57
N LEU A 734 -23.51 -27.18 6.41
CA LEU A 734 -22.95 -25.97 5.76
C LEU A 734 -23.14 -24.74 6.66
N ALA A 735 -22.08 -23.97 6.88
CA ALA A 735 -22.15 -22.71 7.61
C ALA A 735 -23.13 -21.74 6.94
N PRO A 736 -23.95 -21.00 7.71
CA PRO A 736 -24.85 -19.98 7.17
C PRO A 736 -24.11 -18.93 6.35
N PHE A 737 -24.77 -18.40 5.31
CA PHE A 737 -24.17 -17.38 4.41
C PHE A 737 -23.78 -16.08 5.13
N ASP A 738 -24.39 -15.79 6.27
CA ASP A 738 -24.11 -14.60 7.10
C ASP A 738 -23.18 -14.88 8.28
N SER A 739 -22.55 -16.07 8.32
CA SER A 739 -21.54 -16.40 9.33
C SER A 739 -20.41 -15.40 9.34
N GLN A 740 -19.95 -15.04 10.52
CA GLN A 740 -18.74 -14.26 10.69
C GLN A 740 -17.50 -15.11 10.39
N ASN A 741 -16.41 -14.46 10.03
CA ASN A 741 -15.13 -15.13 9.89
C ASN A 741 -14.72 -15.77 11.22
N SER A 742 -14.32 -17.03 11.18
CA SER A 742 -13.94 -17.79 12.38
C SER A 742 -12.92 -18.88 12.05
N ILE A 743 -12.29 -19.39 13.09
CA ILE A 743 -11.52 -20.64 13.05
C ILE A 743 -12.28 -21.66 13.89
N GLU A 744 -12.68 -22.75 13.27
CA GLU A 744 -13.45 -23.82 13.90
C GLU A 744 -12.55 -25.01 14.15
N LYS A 745 -12.65 -25.59 15.37
CA LYS A 745 -11.91 -26.80 15.76
C LYS A 745 -12.83 -28.01 15.70
N TYR A 746 -12.34 -29.10 15.16
CA TYR A 746 -13.05 -30.39 14.98
C TYR A 746 -12.29 -31.48 15.71
N GLU A 747 -13.02 -32.36 16.41
CA GLU A 747 -12.44 -33.47 17.17
C GLU A 747 -13.28 -34.74 16.93
N LEU A 748 -12.62 -35.83 16.59
CA LEU A 748 -13.20 -37.16 16.38
C LEU A 748 -12.52 -38.13 17.33
N ASP A 749 -13.26 -38.58 18.34
CA ASP A 749 -12.83 -39.61 19.27
C ASP A 749 -13.21 -41.01 18.77
N PHE A 750 -12.41 -42.00 19.09
CA PHE A 750 -12.64 -43.38 18.79
C PHE A 750 -11.97 -44.30 19.82
N ASP A 751 -12.41 -45.57 19.87
CA ASP A 751 -11.80 -46.59 20.74
C ASP A 751 -10.28 -46.66 20.48
N GLN A 752 -9.49 -46.69 21.54
CA GLN A 752 -8.04 -46.75 21.45
C GLN A 752 -7.58 -47.90 20.54
N VAL A 753 -6.75 -47.60 19.56
CA VAL A 753 -6.23 -48.57 18.61
C VAL A 753 -4.74 -48.42 18.42
N LYS A 754 -4.02 -49.52 18.37
CA LYS A 754 -2.59 -49.58 18.05
C LYS A 754 -2.39 -49.73 16.54
N THR A 755 -1.84 -48.70 15.90
CA THR A 755 -1.71 -48.63 14.45
C THR A 755 -0.43 -47.90 14.00
N ARG A 756 0.07 -48.21 12.81
CA ARG A 756 1.22 -47.50 12.24
C ARG A 756 0.78 -46.32 11.36
N TYR A 757 -0.32 -46.44 10.65
CA TYR A 757 -0.80 -45.42 9.73
C TYR A 757 -2.18 -44.92 10.14
N VAL A 758 -2.34 -43.61 10.14
CA VAL A 758 -3.65 -42.94 10.26
C VAL A 758 -3.91 -42.17 8.97
N LYS A 759 -5.07 -42.38 8.38
CA LYS A 759 -5.53 -41.64 7.21
C LYS A 759 -6.73 -40.77 7.61
N VAL A 760 -6.64 -39.49 7.29
CA VAL A 760 -7.71 -38.49 7.50
C VAL A 760 -8.19 -38.03 6.14
N ILE A 761 -9.51 -38.07 5.92
CA ILE A 761 -10.17 -37.63 4.68
C ILE A 761 -11.14 -36.53 5.07
N ILE A 762 -10.92 -35.31 4.59
CA ILE A 762 -11.78 -34.16 4.84
C ILE A 762 -12.35 -33.69 3.50
N THR A 763 -13.67 -33.53 3.42
CA THR A 763 -14.33 -33.08 2.19
C THR A 763 -14.88 -31.67 2.37
N GLY A 764 -14.88 -30.87 1.31
CA GLY A 764 -15.48 -29.55 1.28
C GLY A 764 -16.92 -29.54 0.79
N HIS A 765 -17.62 -28.43 0.99
CA HIS A 765 -18.97 -28.17 0.49
C HIS A 765 -18.97 -27.67 -0.96
N GLN A 766 -20.17 -27.60 -1.55
CA GLN A 766 -20.49 -26.80 -2.73
C GLN A 766 -21.08 -25.46 -2.25
N LEU A 767 -20.88 -24.41 -3.02
CA LEU A 767 -21.45 -23.09 -2.72
C LEU A 767 -22.98 -23.13 -2.82
N PRO A 768 -23.71 -22.57 -1.84
CA PRO A 768 -25.18 -22.64 -1.79
C PRO A 768 -25.85 -21.76 -2.85
N GLU A 769 -27.15 -21.99 -3.11
CA GLU A 769 -27.96 -21.21 -4.06
C GLU A 769 -28.00 -19.72 -3.77
N THR A 770 -27.82 -19.35 -2.53
CA THR A 770 -27.79 -17.93 -2.10
C THR A 770 -26.46 -17.22 -2.44
N HIS A 771 -25.46 -17.98 -2.87
CA HIS A 771 -24.13 -17.48 -3.16
C HIS A 771 -23.98 -17.14 -4.64
N THR A 772 -23.26 -16.05 -4.96
CA THR A 772 -22.99 -15.61 -6.36
C THR A 772 -22.26 -16.67 -7.20
N GLY A 773 -21.49 -17.55 -6.55
CA GLY A 773 -20.80 -18.68 -7.15
C GLY A 773 -21.55 -20.03 -7.04
N TYR A 774 -22.89 -20.01 -6.96
CA TYR A 774 -23.68 -21.26 -6.87
C TYR A 774 -23.24 -22.33 -7.88
N GLY A 775 -23.06 -23.54 -7.37
CA GLY A 775 -22.64 -24.70 -8.17
C GLY A 775 -21.12 -24.89 -8.29
N TYR A 776 -20.32 -23.90 -7.91
CA TYR A 776 -18.88 -24.10 -7.77
C TYR A 776 -18.52 -24.72 -6.41
N PRO A 777 -17.35 -25.41 -6.31
CA PRO A 777 -16.85 -25.86 -5.02
C PRO A 777 -16.56 -24.67 -4.08
N ALA A 778 -16.83 -24.83 -2.80
CA ALA A 778 -16.26 -23.96 -1.78
C ALA A 778 -14.78 -24.32 -1.55
N TRP A 779 -13.98 -23.34 -1.14
CA TRP A 779 -12.64 -23.60 -0.63
C TRP A 779 -12.71 -24.33 0.71
N LEU A 780 -11.83 -25.30 0.90
CA LEU A 780 -11.56 -25.99 2.17
C LEU A 780 -10.12 -25.65 2.58
N PHE A 781 -9.94 -25.04 3.75
CA PHE A 781 -8.62 -24.76 4.34
C PHE A 781 -8.45 -25.54 5.64
N VAL A 782 -7.32 -26.19 5.80
CA VAL A 782 -6.96 -26.96 7.00
C VAL A 782 -5.53 -26.57 7.40
N ASP A 783 -5.26 -26.45 8.70
CA ASP A 783 -3.94 -26.16 9.25
C ASP A 783 -3.21 -27.42 9.75
N GLU A 784 -3.41 -27.80 10.98
CA GLU A 784 -2.75 -28.90 11.65
C GLU A 784 -3.69 -30.10 11.80
N ILE A 785 -3.15 -31.32 11.72
CA ILE A 785 -3.83 -32.58 12.08
C ILE A 785 -3.15 -33.16 13.30
N GLU A 786 -3.75 -32.99 14.45
CA GLU A 786 -3.30 -33.56 15.70
C GLU A 786 -3.87 -34.98 15.85
N ILE A 787 -3.07 -35.93 16.31
CA ILE A 787 -3.48 -37.32 16.58
C ILE A 787 -2.94 -37.70 17.94
N ASP A 788 -3.86 -38.10 18.85
CA ASP A 788 -3.56 -38.50 20.23
C ASP A 788 -4.10 -39.86 20.60
#